data_4066d892f4bd97aaf8da3717a36c0077
#
_entry.id   4066d892f4bd97aaf8da3717a36c0077
#
_cell.length_a   1.000
_cell.length_b   1.000
_cell.length_c   1.000
_cell.angle_alpha   90.00
_cell.angle_beta   90.00
_cell.angle_gamma   90.00
#
_symmetry.space_group_name_H-M   'P 1'
#
loop_
_entity.id
_entity.type
_entity.pdbx_description
1 polymer ?
#
loop_
_entity_poly.entity_id
_entity_poly.type
_entity_poly.pdbx_seq_one_letter_code
_entity_poly.pdbx_strand_id
1 'polypeptide(L)'
;MCSFNDKEVHSVLERSGIRKKIFDTENKANEWFITDLETVKRAITAVKEGRESLSSAEVSHDQTPIVFRPEQREAIEKTKKQFRKSNQMLWNAKMRFGKTLSALQVVKDMDFSRTLILTHRPVVDSGWFEDFGKIFYDCPCFAYGSKNNGDSHASLEARAKQGKCQYVYFASMQDLRGSELVGGNFDKNNEVFATAWDCIIVDEAHEGTQTELGKAVMQELTKANTKILRLSGTPFNLLDDFKEDEIYTWDYVMEQRAKASWDLTHFGDPNPYASLPTMNIYTYDLGRLLHEFVDEDVAFNFREFFRVNDNGTFIHEKDVKAFLNLISKEDKDSCYPFANEEYRNIFRHTLWMLPGVKEARAMSALLQSHPVFQHFKVVNVAGDGDEDEESKDALAAVEEAIGKDPDATRTITLSCGRLTTGVSVKAWTGVFMLSGSYNTATSSYMQTIFRVQTPATINGRVKEQCYVFDFAPDRTLKVIAETAKISAKAGKTSGNDRKIMGEFLNFCPIISIEGSKMSQFDVPKMLEQLKRVYVERVVRNGFEDRSLYNDELMKLNDLELQEFDDLKKIIGQTKAMPKTNQVDINNQGLTDEQYEELEDLEKKSKKRGRDKQPLTEEEKQRLAELKKKKENREAAISILRGISIRMPLLIYGAELQDESQEITIDNFASLIDSQSWEEFMPKGVTKQKFNSIKKYYDPEIFCAAGKRIRAMARAADKLSVEERIERITDIFSTFRNPDKETVLTPWRVVNMHLGDCLGGYNFFEKDYETTLSDPRFIDRGEVTANVFAPDSRILEINSKSGLYPLYMAYSIYRTRVKNSLFSVSSIEDEQRIWDKVVAENIFVICKTPMAKSITKRTLIGFRKAKVNTRYFEDLINQIKNCLLYTSPSPRDMRRS
;
A
#
# COMPACT_ATOMS: atom_id res chain seq x y z
N MET A 1 -48.29 39.07 -26.47
CA MET A 1 -48.44 37.60 -26.30
C MET A 1 -47.05 37.03 -26.06
N CYS A 2 -46.77 36.53 -24.91
CA CYS A 2 -45.51 35.81 -24.67
C CYS A 2 -45.69 34.41 -25.27
N SER A 3 -45.10 34.19 -26.46
CA SER A 3 -44.99 32.85 -27.04
C SER A 3 -43.89 32.10 -26.28
N PHE A 4 -44.22 31.05 -25.56
CA PHE A 4 -43.25 30.10 -25.08
C PHE A 4 -43.27 28.86 -25.98
N ASN A 5 -42.15 28.20 -26.08
CA ASN A 5 -41.97 26.98 -26.83
C ASN A 5 -42.14 25.78 -25.88
N ASP A 6 -42.83 24.72 -26.32
CA ASP A 6 -42.95 23.46 -25.60
C ASP A 6 -41.59 22.87 -25.23
N LYS A 7 -40.58 23.01 -26.08
CA LYS A 7 -39.20 22.58 -25.82
C LYS A 7 -38.55 23.27 -24.61
N GLU A 8 -38.89 24.54 -24.38
CA GLU A 8 -38.40 25.29 -23.20
C GLU A 8 -39.04 24.72 -21.94
N VAL A 9 -40.33 24.37 -21.97
CA VAL A 9 -41.03 23.73 -20.85
C VAL A 9 -40.47 22.34 -20.57
N HIS A 10 -40.21 21.56 -21.62
CA HIS A 10 -39.55 20.26 -21.48
C HIS A 10 -38.16 20.37 -20.85
N SER A 11 -37.37 21.35 -21.32
CA SER A 11 -36.04 21.62 -20.73
C SER A 11 -36.13 21.98 -19.25
N VAL A 12 -37.09 22.82 -18.86
CA VAL A 12 -37.32 23.17 -17.46
C VAL A 12 -37.68 21.93 -16.63
N LEU A 13 -38.56 21.07 -17.16
CA LEU A 13 -38.96 19.84 -16.47
C LEU A 13 -37.77 18.87 -16.30
N GLU A 14 -36.96 18.67 -17.35
CA GLU A 14 -35.75 17.84 -17.30
C GLU A 14 -34.73 18.37 -16.30
N ARG A 15 -34.41 19.67 -16.39
CA ARG A 15 -33.44 20.32 -15.46
C ARG A 15 -33.95 20.36 -14.04
N SER A 16 -35.25 20.21 -13.82
CA SER A 16 -35.90 20.07 -12.51
C SER A 16 -35.90 18.62 -12.00
N GLY A 17 -35.28 17.66 -12.69
CA GLY A 17 -35.16 16.26 -12.31
C GLY A 17 -36.43 15.43 -12.54
N ILE A 18 -37.40 15.95 -13.29
CA ILE A 18 -38.65 15.25 -13.61
C ILE A 18 -38.40 14.24 -14.71
N ARG A 19 -38.67 12.96 -14.42
CA ARG A 19 -38.32 11.86 -15.32
C ARG A 19 -39.26 11.77 -16.53
N LYS A 20 -38.68 11.54 -17.72
CA LYS A 20 -39.44 11.12 -18.88
C LYS A 20 -39.97 9.71 -18.71
N LYS A 21 -41.16 9.45 -19.26
CA LYS A 21 -41.71 8.11 -19.33
C LYS A 21 -41.03 7.37 -20.49
N ILE A 22 -40.38 6.26 -20.17
CA ILE A 22 -39.82 5.36 -21.17
C ILE A 22 -40.93 4.40 -21.60
N PHE A 23 -41.25 4.36 -22.87
CA PHE A 23 -42.11 3.38 -23.48
C PHE A 23 -41.26 2.25 -24.05
N ASP A 24 -41.88 1.13 -24.45
CA ASP A 24 -41.16 -0.02 -25.01
C ASP A 24 -40.30 0.36 -26.20
N THR A 25 -39.30 -0.49 -26.49
CA THR A 25 -38.24 -0.26 -27.51
C THR A 25 -38.70 0.12 -28.93
N GLU A 26 -39.97 -0.11 -29.26
CA GLU A 26 -40.56 0.26 -30.55
C GLU A 26 -41.17 1.68 -30.58
N ASN A 27 -41.44 2.28 -29.41
CA ASN A 27 -42.06 3.60 -29.32
C ASN A 27 -41.05 4.70 -28.91
N LYS A 28 -40.58 5.47 -29.85
CA LYS A 28 -39.59 6.58 -29.67
C LYS A 28 -40.21 7.88 -29.14
N ALA A 29 -41.39 7.87 -28.54
CA ALA A 29 -41.99 9.07 -27.95
C ALA A 29 -41.15 9.55 -26.74
N ASN A 30 -40.55 10.73 -26.86
CA ASN A 30 -39.62 11.30 -25.86
C ASN A 30 -40.15 12.59 -25.20
N GLU A 31 -41.46 12.87 -25.39
CA GLU A 31 -42.10 14.12 -24.92
C GLU A 31 -42.97 13.93 -23.68
N TRP A 32 -42.99 12.71 -23.13
CA TRP A 32 -43.86 12.36 -22.01
C TRP A 32 -43.08 12.40 -20.70
N PHE A 33 -43.60 13.16 -19.71
CA PHE A 33 -43.03 13.29 -18.39
C PHE A 33 -43.94 12.63 -17.34
N ILE A 34 -43.35 12.06 -16.31
CA ILE A 34 -44.09 11.50 -15.16
C ILE A 34 -44.23 12.64 -14.15
N THR A 35 -45.34 13.41 -14.26
CA THR A 35 -45.59 14.58 -13.43
C THR A 35 -47.10 14.90 -13.39
N ASP A 36 -47.48 15.85 -12.54
CA ASP A 36 -48.81 16.36 -12.41
C ASP A 36 -49.02 17.70 -13.20
N LEU A 37 -50.28 18.08 -13.34
CA LEU A 37 -50.64 19.28 -14.08
C LEU A 37 -50.15 20.58 -13.43
N GLU A 38 -50.09 20.62 -12.09
CA GLU A 38 -49.64 21.82 -11.36
C GLU A 38 -48.15 22.06 -11.55
N THR A 39 -47.36 20.99 -11.56
CA THR A 39 -45.94 21.05 -11.86
C THR A 39 -45.67 21.54 -13.28
N VAL A 40 -46.46 21.10 -14.28
CA VAL A 40 -46.35 21.63 -15.64
C VAL A 40 -46.73 23.12 -15.72
N LYS A 41 -47.78 23.56 -15.01
CA LYS A 41 -48.13 24.99 -14.94
C LYS A 41 -47.00 25.82 -14.32
N ARG A 42 -46.36 25.31 -13.26
CA ARG A 42 -45.21 25.96 -12.67
C ARG A 42 -44.00 26.03 -13.62
N ALA A 43 -43.76 24.97 -14.39
CA ALA A 43 -42.74 24.97 -15.41
C ALA A 43 -43.00 26.01 -16.50
N ILE A 44 -44.23 26.17 -16.95
CA ILE A 44 -44.66 27.24 -17.87
C ILE A 44 -44.42 28.63 -17.25
N THR A 45 -44.70 28.78 -15.99
CA THR A 45 -44.47 30.04 -15.26
C THR A 45 -42.98 30.34 -15.13
N ALA A 46 -42.17 29.32 -14.85
CA ALA A 46 -40.72 29.43 -14.79
C ALA A 46 -40.11 29.90 -16.12
N VAL A 47 -40.58 29.33 -17.27
CA VAL A 47 -40.17 29.80 -18.59
C VAL A 47 -40.53 31.28 -18.81
N LYS A 48 -41.71 31.70 -18.41
CA LYS A 48 -42.16 33.11 -18.52
C LYS A 48 -41.33 34.07 -17.69
N GLU A 49 -40.81 33.58 -16.58
CA GLU A 49 -39.94 34.32 -15.62
C GLU A 49 -38.45 34.27 -16.02
N GLY A 50 -38.12 33.54 -17.10
CA GLY A 50 -36.75 33.34 -17.56
C GLY A 50 -35.92 32.44 -16.63
N ARG A 51 -36.56 31.54 -15.87
CA ARG A 51 -35.94 30.51 -15.07
C ARG A 51 -35.75 29.23 -15.89
N GLU A 52 -34.66 28.57 -15.72
CA GLU A 52 -34.31 27.34 -16.43
C GLU A 52 -34.73 26.07 -15.67
N SER A 53 -35.11 26.19 -14.39
CA SER A 53 -35.61 25.10 -13.57
C SER A 53 -36.66 25.55 -12.57
N LEU A 54 -37.39 24.57 -11.98
CA LEU A 54 -38.28 24.76 -10.84
C LEU A 54 -37.48 24.77 -9.56
N SER A 55 -37.91 25.54 -8.56
CA SER A 55 -37.38 25.44 -7.24
C SER A 55 -37.77 24.10 -6.55
N SER A 56 -36.98 23.64 -5.60
CA SER A 56 -37.27 22.42 -4.87
C SER A 56 -38.64 22.43 -4.20
N ALA A 57 -39.09 23.62 -3.74
CA ALA A 57 -40.42 23.82 -3.17
C ALA A 57 -41.57 23.69 -4.22
N GLU A 58 -41.28 23.88 -5.50
CA GLU A 58 -42.25 23.77 -6.59
C GLU A 58 -42.38 22.33 -7.11
N VAL A 59 -41.40 21.47 -6.87
CA VAL A 59 -41.36 20.08 -7.36
C VAL A 59 -41.85 19.08 -6.30
N SER A 60 -41.64 19.34 -4.99
CA SER A 60 -41.92 18.38 -3.94
C SER A 60 -43.21 18.70 -3.16
N HIS A 61 -44.11 17.74 -3.09
CA HIS A 61 -45.40 17.85 -2.40
C HIS A 61 -45.40 17.35 -0.94
N ASP A 62 -44.51 16.46 -0.54
CA ASP A 62 -44.45 15.87 0.79
C ASP A 62 -43.02 15.58 1.23
N GLN A 63 -42.34 16.57 1.79
CA GLN A 63 -41.03 16.31 2.42
C GLN A 63 -41.11 16.40 3.93
N THR A 64 -40.81 15.29 4.61
CA THR A 64 -40.54 15.30 6.05
C THR A 64 -39.17 15.94 6.33
N PRO A 65 -39.10 16.83 7.34
CA PRO A 65 -37.83 17.42 7.75
C PRO A 65 -36.77 16.35 8.04
N ILE A 66 -35.54 16.56 7.55
CA ILE A 66 -34.43 15.65 7.81
C ILE A 66 -34.05 15.72 9.29
N VAL A 67 -34.05 14.58 9.94
CA VAL A 67 -33.52 14.44 11.30
C VAL A 67 -32.08 13.98 11.22
N PHE A 68 -31.16 14.91 11.47
CA PHE A 68 -29.72 14.58 11.49
C PHE A 68 -29.37 13.73 12.72
N ARG A 69 -28.53 12.73 12.48
CA ARG A 69 -27.94 11.91 13.56
C ARG A 69 -26.97 12.75 14.41
N PRO A 70 -26.65 12.31 15.65
CA PRO A 70 -25.80 13.08 16.56
C PRO A 70 -24.46 13.50 15.95
N GLU A 71 -23.76 12.59 15.28
CA GLU A 71 -22.48 12.85 14.64
C GLU A 71 -22.57 13.86 13.47
N GLN A 72 -23.69 13.83 12.74
CA GLN A 72 -23.94 14.79 11.67
C GLN A 72 -24.12 16.21 12.23
N ARG A 73 -24.90 16.33 13.32
CA ARG A 73 -25.08 17.61 14.05
C ARG A 73 -23.75 18.12 14.60
N GLU A 74 -22.94 17.22 15.17
CA GLU A 74 -21.63 17.57 15.70
C GLU A 74 -20.70 18.10 14.59
N ALA A 75 -20.66 17.43 13.41
CA ALA A 75 -19.89 17.88 12.26
C ALA A 75 -20.32 19.26 11.78
N ILE A 76 -21.63 19.49 11.66
CA ILE A 76 -22.21 20.78 11.27
C ILE A 76 -21.80 21.87 12.26
N GLU A 77 -22.04 21.67 13.55
CA GLU A 77 -21.73 22.66 14.58
C GLU A 77 -20.22 22.92 14.73
N LYS A 78 -19.39 21.88 14.64
CA LYS A 78 -17.93 22.02 14.65
C LYS A 78 -17.46 22.87 13.45
N THR A 79 -18.00 22.61 12.27
CA THR A 79 -17.67 23.37 11.05
C THR A 79 -18.08 24.85 11.17
N LYS A 80 -19.29 25.11 11.65
CA LYS A 80 -19.76 26.50 11.89
C LYS A 80 -18.86 27.25 12.87
N LYS A 81 -18.42 26.60 13.95
CA LYS A 81 -17.48 27.17 14.90
C LYS A 81 -16.09 27.40 14.28
N GLN A 82 -15.62 26.44 13.49
CA GLN A 82 -14.31 26.52 12.84
C GLN A 82 -14.28 27.62 11.79
N PHE A 83 -15.30 27.81 10.97
CA PHE A 83 -15.37 28.84 9.95
C PHE A 83 -15.40 30.28 10.50
N ARG A 84 -15.65 30.45 11.78
CA ARG A 84 -15.48 31.73 12.44
C ARG A 84 -14.01 32.06 12.76
N LYS A 85 -13.14 31.06 12.80
CA LYS A 85 -11.73 31.17 13.19
C LYS A 85 -10.76 30.93 12.02
N SER A 86 -11.10 30.02 11.11
CA SER A 86 -10.29 29.58 9.98
C SER A 86 -11.13 29.53 8.71
N ASN A 87 -10.47 29.46 7.55
CA ASN A 87 -11.14 29.34 6.27
C ASN A 87 -11.22 27.91 5.76
N GLN A 88 -10.75 26.94 6.54
CA GLN A 88 -10.75 25.55 6.06
C GLN A 88 -11.23 24.56 7.13
N MET A 89 -11.87 23.49 6.64
CA MET A 89 -12.35 22.37 7.44
C MET A 89 -12.26 21.08 6.60
N LEU A 90 -11.80 19.99 7.21
CA LEU A 90 -11.78 18.66 6.62
C LEU A 90 -12.72 17.73 7.38
N TRP A 91 -13.63 17.06 6.69
CA TRP A 91 -14.39 15.94 7.21
C TRP A 91 -13.76 14.62 6.77
N ASN A 92 -13.13 13.94 7.71
CA ASN A 92 -12.75 12.54 7.61
C ASN A 92 -13.97 11.71 8.04
N ALA A 93 -14.93 11.59 7.15
CA ALA A 93 -16.19 10.92 7.43
C ALA A 93 -16.43 9.77 6.46
N LYS A 94 -16.54 8.56 7.01
CA LYS A 94 -16.73 7.33 6.23
C LYS A 94 -17.91 7.41 5.25
N MET A 95 -17.95 6.49 4.31
CA MET A 95 -19.11 6.36 3.41
C MET A 95 -20.40 6.16 4.20
N ARG A 96 -21.50 6.73 3.69
CA ARG A 96 -22.85 6.72 4.32
C ARG A 96 -22.97 7.53 5.61
N PHE A 97 -21.98 8.37 5.89
CA PHE A 97 -22.13 9.40 6.93
C PHE A 97 -23.29 10.37 6.62
N GLY A 98 -23.58 10.60 5.32
CA GLY A 98 -24.49 11.66 4.86
C GLY A 98 -23.77 12.99 4.68
N LYS A 99 -22.54 12.93 4.18
CA LYS A 99 -21.69 14.11 3.94
C LYS A 99 -22.41 15.20 3.15
N THR A 100 -23.06 14.82 2.06
CA THR A 100 -23.78 15.72 1.16
C THR A 100 -24.84 16.52 1.87
N LEU A 101 -25.78 15.83 2.54
CA LEU A 101 -26.85 16.46 3.30
C LEU A 101 -26.32 17.37 4.42
N SER A 102 -25.33 16.88 5.16
CA SER A 102 -24.75 17.63 6.28
C SER A 102 -23.97 18.87 5.81
N ALA A 103 -23.25 18.77 4.66
CA ALA A 103 -22.54 19.90 4.08
C ALA A 103 -23.50 20.96 3.55
N LEU A 104 -24.59 20.57 2.91
CA LEU A 104 -25.64 21.49 2.46
C LEU A 104 -26.34 22.18 3.66
N GLN A 105 -26.49 21.47 4.77
CA GLN A 105 -27.01 22.09 6.01
C GLN A 105 -26.04 23.14 6.55
N VAL A 106 -24.72 22.94 6.47
CA VAL A 106 -23.74 23.99 6.81
C VAL A 106 -23.93 25.22 5.92
N VAL A 107 -24.14 25.04 4.61
CA VAL A 107 -24.41 26.15 3.68
C VAL A 107 -25.64 26.92 4.12
N LYS A 108 -26.74 26.23 4.42
CA LYS A 108 -28.01 26.83 4.89
C LYS A 108 -27.82 27.58 6.19
N ASP A 109 -27.18 26.97 7.19
CA ASP A 109 -26.98 27.55 8.52
C ASP A 109 -26.02 28.74 8.54
N MET A 110 -25.06 28.76 7.61
CA MET A 110 -24.08 29.87 7.48
C MET A 110 -24.57 30.99 6.56
N ASP A 111 -25.71 30.79 5.92
CA ASP A 111 -26.34 31.75 4.99
C ASP A 111 -25.41 32.19 3.85
N PHE A 112 -24.65 31.26 3.27
CA PHE A 112 -23.73 31.58 2.19
C PHE A 112 -24.49 31.95 0.93
N SER A 113 -24.17 33.13 0.34
CA SER A 113 -24.83 33.61 -0.86
C SER A 113 -24.41 32.85 -2.12
N ARG A 114 -23.14 32.45 -2.20
CA ARG A 114 -22.55 31.74 -3.33
C ARG A 114 -21.74 30.56 -2.84
N THR A 115 -22.19 29.37 -3.14
CA THR A 115 -21.50 28.13 -2.80
C THR A 115 -21.15 27.35 -4.06
N LEU A 116 -19.88 26.90 -4.17
CA LEU A 116 -19.41 26.03 -5.24
C LEU A 116 -19.20 24.61 -4.69
N ILE A 117 -19.78 23.63 -5.35
CA ILE A 117 -19.47 22.22 -5.11
C ILE A 117 -18.50 21.77 -6.18
N LEU A 118 -17.36 21.23 -5.76
CA LEU A 118 -16.35 20.64 -6.62
C LEU A 118 -16.24 19.15 -6.35
N THR A 119 -16.30 18.36 -7.38
CA THR A 119 -16.04 16.91 -7.30
C THR A 119 -15.11 16.48 -8.42
N HIS A 120 -14.41 15.38 -8.22
CA HIS A 120 -13.64 14.76 -9.30
C HIS A 120 -14.57 14.08 -10.33
N ARG A 121 -15.74 13.61 -9.90
CA ARG A 121 -16.68 12.81 -10.68
C ARG A 121 -17.98 13.56 -11.00
N PRO A 122 -18.26 13.86 -12.28
CA PRO A 122 -19.50 14.58 -12.66
C PRO A 122 -20.79 13.82 -12.34
N VAL A 123 -20.76 12.48 -12.28
CA VAL A 123 -21.93 11.59 -12.06
C VAL A 123 -22.71 11.92 -10.80
N VAL A 124 -22.05 12.43 -9.77
CA VAL A 124 -22.69 12.67 -8.47
C VAL A 124 -23.55 13.95 -8.44
N ASP A 125 -23.59 14.72 -9.54
CA ASP A 125 -24.41 15.93 -9.67
C ASP A 125 -25.90 15.69 -9.32
N SER A 126 -26.48 14.62 -9.87
CA SER A 126 -27.87 14.28 -9.58
C SER A 126 -28.14 13.95 -8.11
N GLY A 127 -27.18 13.35 -7.43
CA GLY A 127 -27.28 13.11 -5.98
C GLY A 127 -27.22 14.38 -5.17
N TRP A 128 -26.33 15.30 -5.52
CA TRP A 128 -26.25 16.63 -4.90
C TRP A 128 -27.52 17.45 -5.13
N PHE A 129 -28.06 17.38 -6.34
CA PHE A 129 -29.32 18.05 -6.71
C PHE A 129 -30.50 17.51 -5.89
N GLU A 130 -30.61 16.20 -5.76
CA GLU A 130 -31.65 15.56 -4.95
C GLU A 130 -31.53 15.95 -3.46
N ASP A 131 -30.32 15.90 -2.90
CA ASP A 131 -30.08 16.26 -1.51
C ASP A 131 -30.25 17.76 -1.25
N PHE A 132 -29.92 18.60 -2.24
CA PHE A 132 -30.25 20.02 -2.18
C PHE A 132 -31.77 20.23 -2.02
N GLY A 133 -32.59 19.53 -2.83
CA GLY A 133 -34.04 19.55 -2.71
C GLY A 133 -34.55 19.22 -1.32
N LYS A 134 -33.93 18.26 -0.64
CA LYS A 134 -34.30 17.83 0.72
C LYS A 134 -33.94 18.86 1.80
N ILE A 135 -32.84 19.59 1.64
CA ILE A 135 -32.35 20.56 2.63
C ILE A 135 -33.02 21.94 2.45
N PHE A 136 -33.23 22.40 1.21
CA PHE A 136 -33.72 23.73 0.90
C PHE A 136 -35.20 23.82 0.52
N TYR A 137 -35.98 22.74 0.79
CA TYR A 137 -37.39 22.67 0.44
C TYR A 137 -38.23 23.85 0.99
N ASP A 138 -37.81 24.44 2.12
CA ASP A 138 -38.45 25.55 2.80
C ASP A 138 -37.80 26.92 2.53
N CYS A 139 -36.79 26.96 1.63
CA CYS A 139 -36.00 28.15 1.33
C CYS A 139 -36.09 28.54 -0.16
N PRO A 140 -37.16 29.20 -0.62
CA PRO A 140 -37.34 29.55 -2.05
C PRO A 140 -36.29 30.54 -2.55
N CYS A 141 -35.54 31.19 -1.69
CA CYS A 141 -34.45 32.10 -2.02
C CYS A 141 -33.18 31.38 -2.45
N PHE A 142 -33.03 30.07 -2.19
CA PHE A 142 -31.91 29.29 -2.65
C PHE A 142 -32.20 28.58 -3.96
N ALA A 143 -31.25 28.62 -4.88
CA ALA A 143 -31.32 27.92 -6.15
C ALA A 143 -30.12 26.98 -6.35
N TYR A 144 -30.31 25.92 -7.11
CA TYR A 144 -29.26 25.00 -7.51
C TYR A 144 -28.97 25.16 -9.00
N GLY A 145 -27.73 24.98 -9.36
CA GLY A 145 -27.35 24.90 -10.77
C GLY A 145 -26.13 24.04 -11.02
N SER A 146 -26.12 23.49 -12.21
CA SER A 146 -25.02 22.74 -12.77
C SER A 146 -25.09 22.77 -14.30
N LYS A 147 -24.20 22.06 -14.95
CA LYS A 147 -24.28 21.86 -16.40
C LYS A 147 -25.54 21.11 -16.80
N ASN A 148 -26.01 20.16 -16.01
CA ASN A 148 -27.09 19.22 -16.34
C ASN A 148 -28.39 19.44 -15.56
N ASN A 149 -28.28 19.90 -14.29
CA ASN A 149 -29.43 20.05 -13.40
C ASN A 149 -29.54 21.50 -12.88
N GLY A 150 -30.74 21.92 -12.59
CA GLY A 150 -31.00 23.27 -12.09
C GLY A 150 -30.73 24.36 -13.12
N ASP A 151 -30.38 25.57 -12.66
CA ASP A 151 -30.16 26.74 -13.50
C ASP A 151 -28.69 26.85 -13.97
N SER A 152 -28.44 27.54 -15.08
CA SER A 152 -27.06 27.80 -15.51
C SER A 152 -26.38 28.81 -14.59
N HIS A 153 -25.02 28.78 -14.52
CA HIS A 153 -24.24 29.70 -13.67
C HIS A 153 -24.55 31.16 -14.01
N ALA A 154 -24.65 31.50 -15.29
CA ALA A 154 -24.97 32.87 -15.75
C ALA A 154 -26.34 33.35 -15.24
N SER A 155 -27.36 32.48 -15.29
CA SER A 155 -28.69 32.78 -14.78
C SER A 155 -28.70 33.00 -13.29
N LEU A 156 -28.03 32.12 -12.54
CA LEU A 156 -27.90 32.22 -11.08
C LEU A 156 -27.18 33.49 -10.65
N GLU A 157 -26.04 33.78 -11.25
CA GLU A 157 -25.23 34.96 -10.90
C GLU A 157 -25.98 36.28 -11.26
N ALA A 158 -26.71 36.31 -12.36
CA ALA A 158 -27.54 37.47 -12.72
C ALA A 158 -28.64 37.75 -11.69
N ARG A 159 -29.27 36.69 -11.16
CA ARG A 159 -30.31 36.78 -10.12
C ARG A 159 -29.71 37.14 -8.76
N ALA A 160 -28.55 36.59 -8.43
CA ALA A 160 -27.84 36.88 -7.20
C ALA A 160 -27.37 38.35 -7.15
N LYS A 161 -26.85 38.90 -8.23
CA LYS A 161 -26.50 40.33 -8.36
C LYS A 161 -27.69 41.27 -8.16
N GLN A 162 -28.89 40.81 -8.45
CA GLN A 162 -30.13 41.54 -8.20
C GLN A 162 -30.66 41.37 -6.77
N GLY A 163 -29.98 40.59 -5.94
CA GLY A 163 -30.41 40.23 -4.55
C GLY A 163 -31.64 39.33 -4.51
N LYS A 164 -31.94 38.62 -5.59
CA LYS A 164 -33.12 37.78 -5.73
C LYS A 164 -32.92 36.31 -5.31
N CYS A 165 -31.68 35.81 -5.30
CA CYS A 165 -31.39 34.45 -4.86
C CYS A 165 -29.98 34.29 -4.30
N GLN A 166 -29.84 33.31 -3.42
CA GLN A 166 -28.59 32.64 -3.06
C GLN A 166 -28.51 31.36 -3.86
N TYR A 167 -27.32 30.83 -4.09
CA TYR A 167 -27.23 29.63 -4.91
C TYR A 167 -26.08 28.70 -4.54
N VAL A 168 -26.28 27.42 -4.91
CA VAL A 168 -25.29 26.37 -4.90
C VAL A 168 -25.04 25.95 -6.34
N TYR A 169 -23.80 26.04 -6.80
CA TYR A 169 -23.41 25.64 -8.15
C TYR A 169 -22.49 24.44 -8.09
N PHE A 170 -22.79 23.43 -8.90
CA PHE A 170 -21.99 22.21 -9.00
C PHE A 170 -21.11 22.27 -10.25
N ALA A 171 -19.82 21.97 -10.07
CA ALA A 171 -18.86 21.83 -11.16
C ALA A 171 -17.94 20.62 -10.94
N SER A 172 -17.52 19.99 -12.02
CA SER A 172 -16.51 18.93 -11.91
C SER A 172 -15.09 19.50 -12.01
N MET A 173 -14.17 18.93 -11.27
CA MET A 173 -12.76 19.29 -11.32
C MET A 173 -12.18 19.05 -12.72
N GLN A 174 -12.62 18.00 -13.41
CA GLN A 174 -12.21 17.69 -14.79
C GLN A 174 -12.61 18.80 -15.77
N ASP A 175 -13.83 19.32 -15.64
CA ASP A 175 -14.30 20.39 -16.52
C ASP A 175 -13.55 21.70 -16.28
N LEU A 176 -13.27 22.04 -15.02
CA LEU A 176 -12.52 23.24 -14.66
C LEU A 176 -11.04 23.19 -15.07
N ARG A 177 -10.40 22.05 -14.96
CA ARG A 177 -9.00 21.85 -15.41
C ARG A 177 -8.80 22.10 -16.90
N GLY A 178 -9.84 21.92 -17.72
CA GLY A 178 -9.76 22.20 -19.14
C GLY A 178 -9.71 23.69 -19.47
N SER A 179 -9.90 24.62 -18.53
CA SER A 179 -9.85 26.06 -18.75
C SER A 179 -8.44 26.60 -18.96
N GLU A 180 -8.26 27.51 -19.90
CA GLU A 180 -6.99 28.21 -20.13
C GLU A 180 -6.50 28.99 -18.90
N LEU A 181 -7.38 29.44 -18.02
CA LEU A 181 -7.04 30.16 -16.78
C LEU A 181 -6.18 29.34 -15.83
N VAL A 182 -6.24 28.02 -15.91
CA VAL A 182 -5.48 27.08 -15.07
C VAL A 182 -4.51 26.21 -15.87
N GLY A 183 -4.21 26.59 -17.11
CA GLY A 183 -3.27 25.89 -17.99
C GLY A 183 -3.91 24.80 -18.87
N GLY A 184 -5.24 24.75 -18.97
CA GLY A 184 -5.96 23.91 -19.93
C GLY A 184 -6.02 24.54 -21.34
N ASN A 185 -6.74 23.89 -22.25
CA ASN A 185 -6.73 24.24 -23.67
C ASN A 185 -8.01 24.95 -24.16
N PHE A 186 -8.94 25.27 -23.27
CA PHE A 186 -10.26 25.75 -23.64
C PHE A 186 -10.62 27.08 -22.97
N ASP A 187 -11.11 28.04 -23.74
CA ASP A 187 -11.71 29.26 -23.18
C ASP A 187 -13.12 28.94 -22.64
N LYS A 188 -13.17 28.40 -21.43
CA LYS A 188 -14.41 28.03 -20.75
C LYS A 188 -14.34 28.24 -19.25
N ASN A 189 -15.51 28.32 -18.61
CA ASN A 189 -15.67 28.44 -17.17
C ASN A 189 -15.11 29.75 -16.57
N ASN A 190 -14.77 30.75 -17.37
CA ASN A 190 -14.21 32.02 -16.91
C ASN A 190 -15.10 32.71 -15.89
N GLU A 191 -16.42 32.61 -16.05
CA GLU A 191 -17.39 33.21 -15.12
C GLU A 191 -17.35 32.50 -13.73
N VAL A 192 -17.13 31.18 -13.72
CA VAL A 192 -17.02 30.39 -12.49
C VAL A 192 -15.76 30.82 -11.70
N PHE A 193 -14.63 31.00 -12.42
CA PHE A 193 -13.37 31.48 -11.81
C PHE A 193 -13.44 32.93 -11.36
N ALA A 194 -14.18 33.77 -12.09
CA ALA A 194 -14.36 35.19 -11.74
C ALA A 194 -15.27 35.40 -10.54
N THR A 195 -16.09 34.42 -10.18
CA THR A 195 -17.05 34.52 -9.08
C THR A 195 -16.34 34.52 -7.73
N ALA A 196 -16.73 35.43 -6.84
CA ALA A 196 -16.30 35.44 -5.44
C ALA A 196 -17.15 34.44 -4.64
N TRP A 197 -16.64 33.25 -4.43
CA TRP A 197 -17.32 32.20 -3.69
C TRP A 197 -17.20 32.41 -2.18
N ASP A 198 -18.33 32.38 -1.47
CA ASP A 198 -18.35 32.41 -0.01
C ASP A 198 -17.90 31.06 0.55
N CYS A 199 -18.33 29.96 -0.06
CA CYS A 199 -17.99 28.61 0.33
C CYS A 199 -17.64 27.75 -0.89
N ILE A 200 -16.61 26.91 -0.76
CA ILE A 200 -16.27 25.85 -1.70
C ILE A 200 -16.31 24.52 -0.95
N ILE A 201 -17.20 23.63 -1.38
CA ILE A 201 -17.25 22.25 -0.90
C ILE A 201 -16.50 21.38 -1.89
N VAL A 202 -15.47 20.66 -1.44
CA VAL A 202 -14.69 19.74 -2.26
C VAL A 202 -15.06 18.32 -1.84
N ASP A 203 -15.82 17.64 -2.68
CA ASP A 203 -16.23 16.25 -2.41
C ASP A 203 -15.16 15.28 -2.92
N GLU A 204 -14.97 14.17 -2.21
CA GLU A 204 -13.89 13.20 -2.37
C GLU A 204 -12.52 13.91 -2.55
N ALA A 205 -12.23 14.82 -1.62
CA ALA A 205 -11.10 15.73 -1.70
C ALA A 205 -9.72 15.05 -1.83
N HIS A 206 -9.60 13.77 -1.50
CA HIS A 206 -8.40 12.96 -1.71
C HIS A 206 -8.15 12.63 -3.19
N GLU A 207 -9.18 12.71 -4.05
CA GLU A 207 -9.07 12.53 -5.48
C GLU A 207 -8.79 13.88 -6.17
N GLY A 208 -7.78 13.93 -7.02
CA GLY A 208 -7.56 15.02 -7.96
C GLY A 208 -7.11 16.39 -7.43
N THR A 209 -7.30 16.73 -6.15
CA THR A 209 -6.91 18.05 -5.61
C THR A 209 -5.40 18.18 -5.38
N GLN A 210 -4.69 17.07 -5.27
CA GLN A 210 -3.24 17.03 -5.04
C GLN A 210 -2.40 17.14 -6.34
N THR A 211 -3.04 17.04 -7.52
CA THR A 211 -2.36 17.28 -8.80
C THR A 211 -2.04 18.76 -8.98
N GLU A 212 -1.03 19.07 -9.78
CA GLU A 212 -0.65 20.47 -10.05
C GLU A 212 -1.82 21.27 -10.63
N LEU A 213 -2.54 20.69 -11.59
CA LEU A 213 -3.73 21.32 -12.17
C LEU A 213 -4.87 21.48 -11.14
N GLY A 214 -5.07 20.48 -10.28
CA GLY A 214 -6.06 20.60 -9.21
C GLY A 214 -5.72 21.69 -8.20
N LYS A 215 -4.44 21.85 -7.86
CA LYS A 215 -3.95 22.94 -7.02
C LYS A 215 -4.15 24.29 -7.69
N ALA A 216 -3.86 24.40 -8.99
CA ALA A 216 -4.08 25.62 -9.76
C ALA A 216 -5.56 26.01 -9.79
N VAL A 217 -6.48 25.07 -10.02
CA VAL A 217 -7.93 25.29 -9.94
C VAL A 217 -8.34 25.82 -8.57
N MET A 218 -7.89 25.17 -7.49
CA MET A 218 -8.20 25.60 -6.14
C MET A 218 -7.61 26.98 -5.82
N GLN A 219 -6.40 27.26 -6.28
CA GLN A 219 -5.75 28.57 -6.07
C GLN A 219 -6.52 29.70 -6.76
N GLU A 220 -6.98 29.49 -7.99
CA GLU A 220 -7.71 30.49 -8.75
C GLU A 220 -9.12 30.77 -8.18
N LEU A 221 -9.81 29.70 -7.74
CA LEU A 221 -11.15 29.81 -7.16
C LEU A 221 -11.16 30.38 -5.74
N THR A 222 -10.07 30.22 -4.99
CA THR A 222 -10.02 30.62 -3.57
C THR A 222 -9.65 32.09 -3.42
N LYS A 223 -10.53 32.88 -2.80
CA LYS A 223 -10.25 34.28 -2.43
C LYS A 223 -10.02 34.37 -0.90
N ALA A 224 -9.58 35.53 -0.41
CA ALA A 224 -9.16 35.72 0.99
C ALA A 224 -10.20 35.29 2.05
N ASN A 225 -11.50 35.42 1.75
CA ASN A 225 -12.57 35.08 2.68
C ASN A 225 -13.32 33.79 2.34
N THR A 226 -12.95 33.11 1.26
CA THR A 226 -13.61 31.88 0.83
C THR A 226 -13.43 30.78 1.87
N LYS A 227 -14.52 30.20 2.36
CA LYS A 227 -14.51 29.04 3.24
C LYS A 227 -14.39 27.77 2.42
N ILE A 228 -13.54 26.83 2.83
CA ILE A 228 -13.31 25.58 2.13
C ILE A 228 -13.65 24.41 3.04
N LEU A 229 -14.68 23.65 2.67
CA LEU A 229 -15.07 22.41 3.32
C LEU A 229 -14.63 21.23 2.44
N ARG A 230 -13.66 20.44 2.90
CA ARG A 230 -13.23 19.22 2.21
C ARG A 230 -13.90 18.01 2.82
N LEU A 231 -14.49 17.18 1.98
CA LEU A 231 -15.18 15.96 2.35
C LEU A 231 -14.38 14.76 1.83
N SER A 232 -14.07 13.80 2.69
CA SER A 232 -13.42 12.55 2.28
C SER A 232 -13.72 11.44 3.27
N GLY A 233 -13.92 10.23 2.77
CA GLY A 233 -13.98 9.02 3.62
C GLY A 233 -12.61 8.40 3.86
N THR A 234 -11.60 8.83 3.11
CA THR A 234 -10.25 8.26 3.10
C THR A 234 -9.19 9.33 2.85
N PRO A 235 -9.08 10.36 3.75
CA PRO A 235 -8.23 11.53 3.53
C PRO A 235 -6.75 11.28 3.85
N PHE A 236 -6.21 10.09 3.60
CA PHE A 236 -4.85 9.67 3.99
C PHE A 236 -3.74 10.62 3.53
N ASN A 237 -3.93 11.26 2.38
CA ASN A 237 -2.98 12.19 1.77
C ASN A 237 -3.24 13.67 2.11
N LEU A 238 -4.27 13.97 2.90
CA LEU A 238 -4.68 15.34 3.19
C LEU A 238 -4.47 15.74 4.66
N LEU A 239 -4.39 14.77 5.56
CA LEU A 239 -4.44 15.01 7.01
C LEU A 239 -3.32 15.92 7.51
N ASP A 240 -2.13 15.82 6.91
CA ASP A 240 -0.96 16.60 7.29
C ASP A 240 -1.10 18.09 6.94
N ASP A 241 -2.02 18.44 6.04
CA ASP A 241 -2.28 19.82 5.61
C ASP A 241 -3.22 20.58 6.57
N PHE A 242 -3.76 19.90 7.59
CA PHE A 242 -4.77 20.46 8.49
C PHE A 242 -4.33 20.41 9.96
N LYS A 243 -4.77 21.39 10.72
CA LYS A 243 -4.66 21.36 12.17
C LYS A 243 -5.73 20.47 12.79
N GLU A 244 -5.52 20.00 14.01
CA GLU A 244 -6.44 19.08 14.69
C GLU A 244 -7.86 19.67 14.86
N ASP A 245 -7.98 20.97 15.10
CA ASP A 245 -9.26 21.66 15.22
C ASP A 245 -9.96 21.87 13.86
N GLU A 246 -9.23 21.78 12.75
CA GLU A 246 -9.75 21.84 11.37
C GLU A 246 -10.22 20.49 10.84
N ILE A 247 -10.10 19.40 11.61
CA ILE A 247 -10.51 18.06 11.19
C ILE A 247 -11.68 17.58 12.04
N TYR A 248 -12.73 17.10 11.39
CA TYR A 248 -13.79 16.30 12.02
C TYR A 248 -13.66 14.86 11.56
N THR A 249 -13.65 13.89 12.49
CA THR A 249 -13.52 12.47 12.18
C THR A 249 -14.75 11.70 12.61
N TRP A 250 -15.26 10.87 11.68
CA TRP A 250 -16.27 9.85 11.94
C TRP A 250 -15.95 8.60 11.12
N ASP A 251 -15.29 7.64 11.75
CA ASP A 251 -14.82 6.42 11.12
C ASP A 251 -15.72 5.20 11.40
N TYR A 252 -15.30 4.05 10.88
CA TYR A 252 -16.00 2.79 11.07
C TYR A 252 -16.10 2.37 12.55
N VAL A 253 -15.01 2.55 13.31
CA VAL A 253 -14.97 2.16 14.73
C VAL A 253 -15.94 3.01 15.56
N MET A 254 -15.94 4.32 15.31
CA MET A 254 -16.85 5.26 15.97
C MET A 254 -18.31 4.90 15.68
N GLU A 255 -18.63 4.57 14.44
CA GLU A 255 -19.98 4.15 14.04
C GLU A 255 -20.40 2.84 14.71
N GLN A 256 -19.54 1.81 14.71
CA GLN A 256 -19.87 0.54 15.36
C GLN A 256 -19.96 0.67 16.89
N ARG A 257 -19.14 1.53 17.47
CA ARG A 257 -19.25 1.89 18.90
C ARG A 257 -20.58 2.58 19.20
N ALA A 258 -20.97 3.55 18.38
CA ALA A 258 -22.25 4.23 18.52
C ALA A 258 -23.43 3.24 18.38
N LYS A 259 -23.34 2.29 17.41
CA LYS A 259 -24.31 1.21 17.25
C LYS A 259 -24.43 0.36 18.52
N ALA A 260 -23.29 -0.08 19.07
CA ALA A 260 -23.26 -0.97 20.25
C ALA A 260 -23.72 -0.28 21.55
N SER A 261 -23.46 1.04 21.68
CA SER A 261 -23.76 1.80 22.90
C SER A 261 -25.09 2.55 22.85
N TRP A 262 -25.80 2.57 21.71
CA TRP A 262 -26.99 3.39 21.52
C TRP A 262 -28.08 3.10 22.54
N ASP A 263 -28.43 1.83 22.69
CA ASP A 263 -29.51 1.42 23.58
C ASP A 263 -29.22 1.69 25.06
N LEU A 264 -27.92 1.82 25.41
CA LEU A 264 -27.47 2.18 26.76
C LEU A 264 -27.55 3.69 27.02
N THR A 265 -27.41 4.52 25.99
CA THR A 265 -27.33 5.99 26.11
C THR A 265 -28.60 6.70 25.67
N HIS A 266 -29.47 6.04 24.87
CA HIS A 266 -30.69 6.60 24.29
C HIS A 266 -31.86 5.63 24.54
N PHE A 267 -32.16 5.42 25.81
CA PHE A 267 -33.16 4.45 26.23
C PHE A 267 -34.57 4.76 25.64
N GLY A 268 -35.08 3.85 24.83
CA GLY A 268 -36.38 3.96 24.18
C GLY A 268 -36.39 4.61 22.80
N ASP A 269 -35.26 5.17 22.34
CA ASP A 269 -35.13 5.75 21.00
C ASP A 269 -34.67 4.66 19.99
N PRO A 270 -35.25 4.63 18.77
CA PRO A 270 -34.78 3.71 17.74
C PRO A 270 -33.31 3.91 17.43
N ASN A 271 -32.56 2.81 17.41
CA ASN A 271 -31.13 2.86 17.08
C ASN A 271 -30.91 3.17 15.57
N PRO A 272 -30.40 4.36 15.20
CA PRO A 272 -30.25 4.75 13.80
C PRO A 272 -29.15 3.96 13.06
N TYR A 273 -28.35 3.20 13.80
CA TYR A 273 -27.27 2.36 13.27
C TYR A 273 -27.64 0.88 13.22
N ALA A 274 -28.84 0.49 13.67
CA ALA A 274 -29.24 -0.91 13.79
C ALA A 274 -29.10 -1.70 12.48
N SER A 275 -29.44 -1.08 11.34
CA SER A 275 -29.39 -1.70 10.02
C SER A 275 -27.98 -1.80 9.41
N LEU A 276 -26.95 -1.23 10.02
CA LEU A 276 -25.60 -1.25 9.49
C LEU A 276 -24.92 -2.59 9.77
N PRO A 277 -24.47 -3.34 8.75
CA PRO A 277 -23.83 -4.63 8.96
C PRO A 277 -22.43 -4.49 9.58
N THR A 278 -22.08 -5.43 10.43
CA THR A 278 -20.72 -5.60 10.96
C THR A 278 -19.85 -6.27 9.91
N MET A 279 -18.65 -5.76 9.72
CA MET A 279 -17.69 -6.26 8.72
C MET A 279 -16.77 -7.31 9.35
N ASN A 280 -16.62 -8.44 8.66
CA ASN A 280 -15.68 -9.50 9.00
C ASN A 280 -14.66 -9.65 7.85
N ILE A 281 -13.38 -9.62 8.14
CA ILE A 281 -12.33 -9.78 7.15
C ILE A 281 -11.67 -11.15 7.31
N TYR A 282 -11.72 -11.95 6.26
CA TYR A 282 -11.05 -13.24 6.17
C TYR A 282 -9.83 -13.13 5.28
N THR A 283 -8.69 -13.55 5.80
CA THR A 283 -7.43 -13.54 5.06
C THR A 283 -6.94 -14.96 4.80
N TYR A 284 -6.48 -15.19 3.57
CA TYR A 284 -5.97 -16.47 3.12
C TYR A 284 -4.58 -16.28 2.52
N ASP A 285 -3.62 -17.05 2.97
CA ASP A 285 -2.27 -17.02 2.39
C ASP A 285 -2.20 -17.97 1.18
N LEU A 286 -2.42 -17.41 -0.02
CA LEU A 286 -2.31 -18.18 -1.26
C LEU A 286 -0.91 -18.69 -1.54
N GLY A 287 0.11 -18.00 -1.06
CA GLY A 287 1.50 -18.39 -1.25
C GLY A 287 1.82 -19.75 -0.63
N ARG A 288 1.23 -20.03 0.51
CA ARG A 288 1.35 -21.36 1.15
C ARG A 288 0.48 -22.43 0.52
N LEU A 289 -0.58 -22.03 -0.20
CA LEU A 289 -1.54 -22.94 -0.81
C LEU A 289 -1.14 -23.37 -2.23
N LEU A 290 -0.42 -22.51 -2.94
CA LEU A 290 -0.02 -22.68 -4.34
C LEU A 290 1.51 -22.59 -4.45
N HIS A 291 2.21 -23.57 -3.93
CA HIS A 291 3.67 -23.63 -3.78
C HIS A 291 4.51 -23.32 -5.02
N GLU A 292 3.95 -23.39 -6.22
CA GLU A 292 4.66 -23.17 -7.48
C GLU A 292 4.74 -21.69 -7.91
N PHE A 293 3.95 -20.78 -7.28
CA PHE A 293 3.87 -19.35 -7.65
C PHE A 293 4.49 -18.39 -6.65
N VAL A 294 5.10 -18.92 -5.62
CA VAL A 294 5.72 -18.14 -4.57
C VAL A 294 7.20 -18.45 -4.55
N ASP A 295 7.96 -17.52 -5.06
CA ASP A 295 9.25 -17.25 -4.41
C ASP A 295 8.89 -17.00 -2.95
N GLU A 296 9.39 -17.79 -2.02
CA GLU A 296 8.98 -17.81 -0.59
C GLU A 296 8.98 -16.45 0.12
N ASP A 297 9.34 -15.36 -0.60
CA ASP A 297 9.66 -14.04 -0.08
C ASP A 297 8.81 -12.89 -0.64
N VAL A 298 7.79 -13.16 -1.47
CA VAL A 298 7.11 -12.07 -2.17
C VAL A 298 5.60 -12.15 -2.01
N ALA A 299 4.96 -10.99 -1.73
CA ALA A 299 3.52 -10.86 -1.69
C ALA A 299 2.87 -11.39 -2.97
N PHE A 300 1.77 -12.13 -2.86
CA PHE A 300 1.10 -12.79 -3.96
C PHE A 300 0.77 -11.82 -5.10
N ASN A 301 1.21 -12.14 -6.31
CA ASN A 301 1.03 -11.33 -7.48
C ASN A 301 -0.22 -11.73 -8.27
N PHE A 302 -1.33 -11.09 -7.97
CA PHE A 302 -2.60 -11.34 -8.66
C PHE A 302 -2.53 -11.06 -10.17
N ARG A 303 -1.77 -10.07 -10.63
CA ARG A 303 -1.67 -9.74 -12.07
C ARG A 303 -1.00 -10.85 -12.85
N GLU A 304 0.08 -11.43 -12.31
CA GLU A 304 0.73 -12.56 -12.96
C GLU A 304 -0.10 -13.83 -12.85
N PHE A 305 -0.66 -14.09 -11.66
CA PHE A 305 -1.50 -15.26 -11.45
C PHE A 305 -2.71 -15.31 -12.39
N PHE A 306 -3.39 -14.19 -12.58
CA PHE A 306 -4.53 -14.06 -13.49
C PHE A 306 -4.15 -13.57 -14.89
N ARG A 307 -2.88 -13.59 -15.26
CA ARG A 307 -2.42 -13.12 -16.56
C ARG A 307 -3.07 -13.89 -17.71
N VAL A 308 -3.56 -13.15 -18.70
CA VAL A 308 -4.28 -13.67 -19.87
C VAL A 308 -3.38 -13.59 -21.10
N ASN A 309 -3.41 -14.65 -21.91
CA ASN A 309 -2.74 -14.68 -23.21
C ASN A 309 -3.56 -13.97 -24.30
N ASP A 310 -3.02 -13.87 -25.51
CA ASP A 310 -3.69 -13.21 -26.65
C ASP A 310 -4.98 -13.90 -27.08
N ASN A 311 -5.17 -15.17 -26.72
CA ASN A 311 -6.39 -15.95 -27.03
C ASN A 311 -7.50 -15.72 -25.98
N GLY A 312 -7.29 -14.90 -24.97
CA GLY A 312 -8.27 -14.60 -23.92
C GLY A 312 -8.39 -15.65 -22.83
N THR A 313 -7.43 -16.58 -22.71
CA THR A 313 -7.38 -17.61 -21.65
C THR A 313 -6.24 -17.32 -20.68
N PHE A 314 -6.37 -17.78 -19.43
CA PHE A 314 -5.32 -17.62 -18.44
C PHE A 314 -4.06 -18.37 -18.84
N ILE A 315 -2.90 -17.77 -18.68
CA ILE A 315 -1.61 -18.43 -18.86
C ILE A 315 -1.45 -19.54 -17.83
N HIS A 316 -1.87 -19.28 -16.60
CA HIS A 316 -1.83 -20.19 -15.47
C HIS A 316 -3.21 -20.81 -15.19
N GLU A 317 -3.92 -21.26 -16.25
CA GLU A 317 -5.30 -21.75 -16.13
C GLU A 317 -5.46 -22.91 -15.14
N LYS A 318 -4.46 -23.80 -15.07
CA LYS A 318 -4.48 -24.93 -14.13
C LYS A 318 -4.53 -24.44 -12.67
N ASP A 319 -3.78 -23.40 -12.37
CA ASP A 319 -3.66 -22.88 -11.02
C ASP A 319 -4.86 -22.04 -10.64
N VAL A 320 -5.41 -21.28 -11.61
CA VAL A 320 -6.69 -20.58 -11.43
C VAL A 320 -7.82 -21.58 -11.19
N LYS A 321 -7.85 -22.70 -11.92
CA LYS A 321 -8.80 -23.79 -11.65
C LYS A 321 -8.57 -24.43 -10.29
N ALA A 322 -7.33 -24.66 -9.89
CA ALA A 322 -7.00 -25.19 -8.57
C ALA A 322 -7.47 -24.24 -7.45
N PHE A 323 -7.29 -22.93 -7.63
CA PHE A 323 -7.80 -21.91 -6.72
C PHE A 323 -9.34 -21.94 -6.62
N LEU A 324 -10.07 -21.98 -7.76
CA LEU A 324 -11.53 -22.07 -7.77
C LEU A 324 -12.02 -23.37 -7.11
N ASN A 325 -11.38 -24.49 -7.39
CA ASN A 325 -11.68 -25.76 -6.74
C ASN A 325 -11.43 -25.69 -5.23
N LEU A 326 -10.36 -25.05 -4.80
CA LEU A 326 -10.01 -24.88 -3.39
C LEU A 326 -11.09 -24.12 -2.62
N ILE A 327 -11.54 -22.97 -3.13
CA ILE A 327 -12.54 -22.13 -2.45
C ILE A 327 -13.96 -22.72 -2.49
N SER A 328 -14.20 -23.73 -3.34
CA SER A 328 -15.50 -24.34 -3.57
C SER A 328 -15.58 -25.83 -3.23
N LYS A 329 -14.45 -26.44 -2.82
CA LYS A 329 -14.40 -27.86 -2.48
C LYS A 329 -15.36 -28.18 -1.36
N GLU A 330 -16.27 -29.10 -1.63
CA GLU A 330 -17.29 -29.52 -0.65
C GLU A 330 -16.64 -30.21 0.54
N ASP A 331 -16.72 -29.53 1.69
CA ASP A 331 -16.16 -30.00 2.94
C ASP A 331 -16.91 -29.31 4.09
N LYS A 332 -17.43 -30.11 5.02
CA LYS A 332 -18.20 -29.58 6.17
C LYS A 332 -17.33 -28.81 7.16
N ASP A 333 -16.04 -29.15 7.24
CA ASP A 333 -15.09 -28.54 8.17
C ASP A 333 -14.26 -27.44 7.48
N SER A 334 -14.53 -27.14 6.23
CA SER A 334 -13.83 -26.13 5.46
C SER A 334 -14.28 -24.72 5.84
N CYS A 335 -13.31 -23.81 5.91
CA CYS A 335 -13.51 -22.39 6.14
C CYS A 335 -13.54 -21.58 4.83
N TYR A 336 -13.59 -22.22 3.69
CA TYR A 336 -13.65 -21.54 2.41
C TYR A 336 -15.07 -21.09 2.04
N PRO A 337 -15.23 -19.94 1.36
CA PRO A 337 -16.54 -19.24 1.26
C PRO A 337 -17.60 -19.98 0.43
N PHE A 338 -17.23 -20.95 -0.42
CA PHE A 338 -18.19 -21.71 -1.21
C PHE A 338 -18.14 -23.23 -0.93
N ALA A 339 -17.51 -23.62 0.18
CA ALA A 339 -17.25 -25.01 0.49
C ALA A 339 -18.51 -25.83 0.85
N ASN A 340 -19.59 -25.20 1.27
CA ASN A 340 -20.84 -25.87 1.61
C ASN A 340 -22.06 -25.03 1.22
N GLU A 341 -23.24 -25.62 1.29
CA GLU A 341 -24.49 -24.99 0.86
C GLU A 341 -24.90 -23.83 1.77
N GLU A 342 -24.59 -23.90 3.07
CA GLU A 342 -24.84 -22.80 4.02
C GLU A 342 -24.03 -21.54 3.63
N TYR A 343 -22.72 -21.70 3.35
CA TYR A 343 -21.89 -20.59 2.90
C TYR A 343 -22.31 -20.06 1.54
N ARG A 344 -22.67 -20.94 0.58
CA ARG A 344 -23.22 -20.53 -0.72
C ARG A 344 -24.50 -19.72 -0.58
N ASN A 345 -25.28 -19.97 0.46
CA ASN A 345 -26.48 -19.19 0.78
C ASN A 345 -26.16 -17.85 1.44
N ILE A 346 -25.14 -17.77 2.28
CA ILE A 346 -24.66 -16.51 2.86
C ILE A 346 -24.05 -15.64 1.75
N PHE A 347 -23.27 -16.23 0.84
CA PHE A 347 -22.56 -15.56 -0.24
C PHE A 347 -23.30 -15.65 -1.58
N ARG A 348 -24.63 -15.54 -1.56
CA ARG A 348 -25.46 -15.56 -2.78
C ARG A 348 -25.08 -14.48 -3.77
N HIS A 349 -24.74 -13.30 -3.27
CA HIS A 349 -24.41 -12.13 -4.07
C HIS A 349 -23.05 -11.58 -3.63
N THR A 350 -22.07 -11.68 -4.50
CA THR A 350 -20.69 -11.26 -4.22
C THR A 350 -20.12 -10.38 -5.29
N LEU A 351 -19.20 -9.52 -4.89
CA LEU A 351 -18.38 -8.68 -5.77
C LEU A 351 -16.96 -9.23 -5.80
N TRP A 352 -16.44 -9.52 -6.98
CA TRP A 352 -15.07 -10.01 -7.18
C TRP A 352 -14.24 -8.97 -7.90
N MET A 353 -13.18 -8.52 -7.26
CA MET A 353 -12.26 -7.52 -7.80
C MET A 353 -11.12 -8.22 -8.51
N LEU A 354 -11.00 -8.02 -9.82
CA LEU A 354 -9.98 -8.63 -10.67
C LEU A 354 -8.98 -7.59 -11.18
N PRO A 355 -7.76 -8.02 -11.60
CA PRO A 355 -6.70 -7.09 -11.98
C PRO A 355 -6.98 -6.29 -13.25
N GLY A 356 -7.87 -6.74 -14.13
CA GLY A 356 -8.18 -6.07 -15.39
C GLY A 356 -9.38 -6.63 -16.12
N VAL A 357 -9.74 -5.97 -17.21
CA VAL A 357 -10.93 -6.30 -18.04
C VAL A 357 -10.77 -7.66 -18.73
N LYS A 358 -9.58 -7.95 -19.24
CA LYS A 358 -9.29 -9.25 -19.91
C LYS A 358 -9.38 -10.41 -18.90
N GLU A 359 -8.87 -10.19 -17.71
CA GLU A 359 -8.88 -11.14 -16.61
C GLU A 359 -10.32 -11.41 -16.14
N ALA A 360 -11.14 -10.35 -16.08
CA ALA A 360 -12.56 -10.49 -15.74
C ALA A 360 -13.34 -11.28 -16.81
N ARG A 361 -13.04 -11.09 -18.10
CA ARG A 361 -13.65 -11.87 -19.18
C ARG A 361 -13.24 -13.34 -19.12
N ALA A 362 -11.96 -13.62 -18.93
CA ALA A 362 -11.44 -14.97 -18.78
C ALA A 362 -12.03 -15.69 -17.55
N MET A 363 -12.15 -14.98 -16.43
CA MET A 363 -12.76 -15.47 -15.21
C MET A 363 -14.25 -15.77 -15.42
N SER A 364 -14.99 -14.91 -16.10
CA SER A 364 -16.40 -15.13 -16.42
C SER A 364 -16.60 -16.43 -17.20
N ALA A 365 -15.79 -16.68 -18.22
CA ALA A 365 -15.86 -17.91 -19.01
C ALA A 365 -15.53 -19.15 -18.17
N LEU A 366 -14.54 -19.05 -17.29
CA LEU A 366 -14.11 -20.15 -16.43
C LEU A 366 -15.17 -20.50 -15.38
N LEU A 367 -15.78 -19.50 -14.74
CA LEU A 367 -16.85 -19.69 -13.75
C LEU A 367 -18.09 -20.35 -14.34
N GLN A 368 -18.47 -20.00 -15.57
CA GLN A 368 -19.62 -20.60 -16.27
C GLN A 368 -19.45 -22.10 -16.55
N SER A 369 -18.21 -22.55 -16.66
CA SER A 369 -17.88 -23.98 -16.88
C SER A 369 -17.54 -24.74 -15.59
N HIS A 370 -17.47 -24.06 -14.46
CA HIS A 370 -17.08 -24.67 -13.19
C HIS A 370 -18.25 -25.36 -12.49
N PRO A 371 -18.10 -26.59 -11.94
CA PRO A 371 -19.20 -27.38 -11.38
C PRO A 371 -20.03 -26.65 -10.31
N VAL A 372 -19.43 -25.83 -9.49
CA VAL A 372 -20.13 -25.06 -8.43
C VAL A 372 -20.62 -23.72 -8.96
N PHE A 373 -19.76 -22.98 -9.64
CA PHE A 373 -20.05 -21.58 -10.01
C PHE A 373 -20.97 -21.46 -11.23
N GLN A 374 -21.17 -22.50 -12.04
CA GLN A 374 -22.18 -22.52 -13.11
C GLN A 374 -23.61 -22.27 -12.60
N HIS A 375 -23.85 -22.48 -11.30
CA HIS A 375 -25.14 -22.20 -10.65
C HIS A 375 -25.29 -20.75 -10.21
N PHE A 376 -24.27 -19.91 -10.42
CA PHE A 376 -24.29 -18.48 -10.17
C PHE A 376 -24.41 -17.72 -11.49
N LYS A 377 -25.27 -16.71 -11.54
CA LYS A 377 -25.32 -15.78 -12.66
C LYS A 377 -24.11 -14.84 -12.59
N VAL A 378 -23.16 -15.01 -13.51
CA VAL A 378 -21.95 -14.18 -13.56
C VAL A 378 -22.26 -12.89 -14.32
N VAL A 379 -22.09 -11.73 -13.69
CA VAL A 379 -22.29 -10.41 -14.26
C VAL A 379 -20.91 -9.74 -14.38
N ASN A 380 -20.41 -9.64 -15.60
CA ASN A 380 -19.14 -8.98 -15.85
C ASN A 380 -19.39 -7.49 -16.16
N VAL A 381 -19.04 -6.62 -15.23
CA VAL A 381 -19.15 -5.16 -15.37
C VAL A 381 -17.76 -4.50 -15.56
N ALA A 382 -16.69 -5.30 -15.66
CA ALA A 382 -15.37 -4.78 -15.95
C ALA A 382 -15.34 -4.14 -17.36
N GLY A 383 -14.95 -2.90 -17.45
CA GLY A 383 -14.86 -2.14 -18.69
C GLY A 383 -13.70 -1.15 -18.65
N ASP A 384 -13.29 -0.69 -19.84
CA ASP A 384 -12.23 0.30 -20.00
C ASP A 384 -12.85 1.69 -19.81
N GLY A 385 -12.71 2.29 -18.65
CA GLY A 385 -13.07 3.68 -18.38
C GLY A 385 -14.22 3.90 -17.38
N ASP A 386 -14.23 5.12 -16.83
CA ASP A 386 -15.23 5.64 -15.88
C ASP A 386 -16.31 6.45 -16.64
N GLU A 387 -16.75 6.01 -17.82
CA GLU A 387 -17.82 6.72 -18.49
C GLU A 387 -19.15 6.52 -17.74
N ASP A 388 -19.78 7.63 -17.42
CA ASP A 388 -20.91 7.74 -16.49
C ASP A 388 -22.15 6.95 -16.93
N GLU A 389 -22.40 6.86 -18.23
CA GLU A 389 -23.51 6.07 -18.77
C GLU A 389 -23.26 4.57 -18.61
N GLU A 390 -22.04 4.11 -18.83
CA GLU A 390 -21.66 2.71 -18.68
C GLU A 390 -21.71 2.23 -17.23
N SER A 391 -21.50 3.11 -16.25
CA SER A 391 -21.63 2.77 -14.83
C SER A 391 -23.09 2.62 -14.41
N LYS A 392 -24.00 3.39 -15.00
CA LYS A 392 -25.45 3.21 -14.78
C LYS A 392 -25.96 1.92 -15.40
N ASP A 393 -25.50 1.59 -16.59
CA ASP A 393 -25.84 0.34 -17.28
C ASP A 393 -25.27 -0.87 -16.52
N ALA A 394 -24.05 -0.75 -15.97
CA ALA A 394 -23.44 -1.78 -15.15
C ALA A 394 -24.24 -2.03 -13.85
N LEU A 395 -24.71 -0.98 -13.19
CA LEU A 395 -25.56 -1.12 -12.01
C LEU A 395 -26.90 -1.76 -12.38
N ALA A 396 -27.55 -1.32 -13.44
CA ALA A 396 -28.80 -1.87 -13.90
C ALA A 396 -28.66 -3.38 -14.25
N ALA A 397 -27.58 -3.78 -14.89
CA ALA A 397 -27.29 -5.18 -15.20
C ALA A 397 -27.12 -6.05 -13.92
N VAL A 398 -26.46 -5.50 -12.90
CA VAL A 398 -26.33 -6.19 -11.61
C VAL A 398 -27.67 -6.32 -10.90
N GLU A 399 -28.47 -5.26 -10.84
CA GLU A 399 -29.78 -5.25 -10.23
C GLU A 399 -30.78 -6.17 -10.95
N GLU A 400 -30.76 -6.20 -12.29
CA GLU A 400 -31.55 -7.13 -13.08
C GLU A 400 -31.13 -8.59 -12.82
N ALA A 401 -29.83 -8.85 -12.68
CA ALA A 401 -29.34 -10.19 -12.39
C ALA A 401 -29.75 -10.69 -11.01
N ILE A 402 -29.76 -9.81 -10.02
CA ILE A 402 -30.24 -10.09 -8.67
C ILE A 402 -31.76 -10.29 -8.67
N GLY A 403 -32.47 -9.47 -9.45
CA GLY A 403 -33.93 -9.55 -9.56
C GLY A 403 -34.68 -8.96 -8.35
N LYS A 404 -35.99 -9.14 -8.37
CA LYS A 404 -36.88 -8.60 -7.30
C LYS A 404 -36.76 -9.35 -5.99
N ASP A 405 -36.43 -10.63 -6.04
CA ASP A 405 -36.20 -11.48 -4.85
C ASP A 405 -34.74 -11.96 -4.81
N PRO A 406 -33.90 -11.30 -4.03
CA PRO A 406 -32.51 -11.69 -3.89
C PRO A 406 -32.28 -13.10 -3.30
N ASP A 407 -33.23 -13.62 -2.56
CA ASP A 407 -33.11 -14.99 -2.01
C ASP A 407 -33.34 -16.08 -3.07
N ALA A 408 -34.01 -15.76 -4.18
CA ALA A 408 -34.26 -16.70 -5.27
C ALA A 408 -33.08 -16.81 -6.26
N THR A 409 -32.10 -15.92 -6.22
CA THR A 409 -31.01 -15.84 -7.18
C THR A 409 -29.65 -15.94 -6.53
N ARG A 410 -28.62 -16.24 -7.33
CA ARG A 410 -27.22 -16.23 -6.92
C ARG A 410 -26.40 -15.52 -8.01
N THR A 411 -25.61 -14.51 -7.63
CA THR A 411 -24.83 -13.71 -8.59
C THR A 411 -23.40 -13.53 -8.15
N ILE A 412 -22.48 -13.52 -9.11
CA ILE A 412 -21.09 -13.10 -8.95
C ILE A 412 -20.89 -11.91 -9.88
N THR A 413 -20.61 -10.74 -9.31
CA THR A 413 -20.29 -9.54 -10.07
C THR A 413 -18.78 -9.44 -10.21
N LEU A 414 -18.27 -9.41 -11.45
CA LEU A 414 -16.85 -9.26 -11.74
C LEU A 414 -16.57 -7.80 -12.09
N SER A 415 -15.60 -7.18 -11.43
CA SER A 415 -15.19 -5.80 -11.67
C SER A 415 -13.67 -5.66 -11.60
N CYS A 416 -13.12 -4.65 -12.27
CA CYS A 416 -11.72 -4.23 -12.14
C CYS A 416 -11.57 -2.77 -11.68
N GLY A 417 -12.64 -2.17 -11.16
CA GLY A 417 -12.70 -0.77 -10.71
C GLY A 417 -14.09 -0.17 -10.75
N ARG A 418 -14.91 -0.55 -11.73
CA ARG A 418 -16.32 -0.11 -11.81
C ARG A 418 -17.10 -0.56 -10.59
N LEU A 419 -18.07 0.24 -10.19
CA LEU A 419 -18.95 0.02 -9.02
C LEU A 419 -18.21 0.01 -7.67
N THR A 420 -16.92 0.33 -7.62
CA THR A 420 -16.18 0.49 -6.35
C THR A 420 -16.47 1.82 -5.68
N THR A 421 -16.92 2.81 -6.44
CA THR A 421 -17.27 4.14 -5.94
C THR A 421 -18.64 4.58 -6.44
N GLY A 422 -19.34 5.43 -5.68
CA GLY A 422 -20.63 6.04 -6.08
C GLY A 422 -21.86 5.11 -6.11
N VAL A 423 -21.70 3.79 -5.96
CA VAL A 423 -22.76 2.81 -6.16
C VAL A 423 -23.09 2.04 -4.88
N SER A 424 -24.33 1.61 -4.70
CA SER A 424 -24.77 0.82 -3.54
C SER A 424 -25.67 -0.33 -3.97
N VAL A 425 -25.12 -1.55 -4.00
CA VAL A 425 -25.89 -2.77 -4.23
C VAL A 425 -26.21 -3.41 -2.89
N LYS A 426 -27.49 -3.38 -2.51
CA LYS A 426 -27.95 -3.81 -1.19
C LYS A 426 -27.72 -5.30 -0.92
N ALA A 427 -27.84 -6.14 -1.95
CA ALA A 427 -27.77 -7.59 -1.84
C ALA A 427 -26.33 -8.12 -1.67
N TRP A 428 -25.28 -7.37 -2.01
CA TRP A 428 -23.92 -7.87 -1.83
C TRP A 428 -23.60 -8.13 -0.36
N THR A 429 -23.24 -9.37 -0.05
CA THR A 429 -22.84 -9.83 1.28
C THR A 429 -21.34 -10.02 1.42
N GLY A 430 -20.65 -10.30 0.33
CA GLY A 430 -19.19 -10.56 0.30
C GLY A 430 -18.47 -9.86 -0.83
N VAL A 431 -17.22 -9.42 -0.56
CA VAL A 431 -16.29 -8.94 -1.58
C VAL A 431 -15.03 -9.79 -1.58
N PHE A 432 -14.58 -10.18 -2.78
CA PHE A 432 -13.37 -10.95 -3.02
C PHE A 432 -12.30 -10.06 -3.60
N MET A 433 -11.22 -9.87 -2.86
CA MET A 433 -10.11 -8.99 -3.25
C MET A 433 -9.05 -9.81 -3.99
N LEU A 434 -9.30 -10.04 -5.29
CA LEU A 434 -8.43 -10.81 -6.20
C LEU A 434 -7.58 -9.90 -7.10
N SER A 435 -7.45 -8.64 -6.75
CA SER A 435 -6.66 -7.64 -7.48
C SER A 435 -5.83 -6.81 -6.51
N GLY A 436 -4.94 -6.00 -7.07
CA GLY A 436 -4.08 -5.13 -6.30
C GLY A 436 -2.81 -5.82 -5.83
N SER A 437 -1.93 -5.03 -5.25
CA SER A 437 -0.65 -5.44 -4.71
C SER A 437 -0.53 -4.97 -3.26
N TYR A 438 0.58 -5.26 -2.64
CA TYR A 438 0.95 -4.67 -1.35
C TYR A 438 0.89 -3.13 -1.35
N ASN A 439 1.10 -2.51 -2.52
CA ASN A 439 1.06 -1.05 -2.69
C ASN A 439 -0.33 -0.50 -3.06
N THR A 440 -1.38 -1.33 -3.04
CA THR A 440 -2.75 -0.86 -3.24
C THR A 440 -3.02 0.31 -2.30
N ALA A 441 -3.56 1.39 -2.85
CA ALA A 441 -3.92 2.55 -2.05
C ALA A 441 -4.95 2.16 -0.99
N THR A 442 -4.70 2.53 0.26
CA THR A 442 -5.61 2.23 1.37
C THR A 442 -7.00 2.83 1.13
N SER A 443 -7.07 3.98 0.45
CA SER A 443 -8.33 4.60 0.05
C SER A 443 -9.16 3.71 -0.86
N SER A 444 -8.60 3.22 -1.96
CA SER A 444 -9.29 2.35 -2.91
C SER A 444 -9.72 1.03 -2.28
N TYR A 445 -8.85 0.44 -1.47
CA TYR A 445 -9.18 -0.76 -0.72
C TYR A 445 -10.38 -0.56 0.20
N MET A 446 -10.34 0.48 1.05
CA MET A 446 -11.42 0.78 1.99
C MET A 446 -12.73 1.15 1.28
N GLN A 447 -12.66 1.90 0.19
CA GLN A 447 -13.85 2.21 -0.64
C GLN A 447 -14.49 0.94 -1.18
N THR A 448 -13.69 -0.01 -1.65
CA THR A 448 -14.17 -1.28 -2.18
C THR A 448 -14.82 -2.14 -1.11
N ILE A 449 -14.15 -2.37 0.02
CA ILE A 449 -14.71 -3.23 1.06
C ILE A 449 -15.97 -2.66 1.72
N PHE A 450 -16.09 -1.33 1.80
CA PHE A 450 -17.30 -0.71 2.32
C PHE A 450 -18.53 -0.84 1.39
N ARG A 451 -18.39 -1.34 0.17
CA ARG A 451 -19.54 -1.62 -0.70
C ARG A 451 -20.45 -2.69 -0.12
N VAL A 452 -19.86 -3.72 0.47
CA VAL A 452 -20.68 -4.79 1.10
C VAL A 452 -21.30 -4.38 2.42
N GLN A 453 -20.87 -3.28 3.03
CA GLN A 453 -21.49 -2.72 4.24
C GLN A 453 -22.80 -1.95 3.96
N THR A 454 -23.33 -2.02 2.74
CA THR A 454 -24.63 -1.40 2.43
C THR A 454 -25.72 -2.00 3.29
N PRO A 455 -26.47 -1.20 4.07
CA PRO A 455 -27.61 -1.69 4.85
C PRO A 455 -28.66 -2.29 3.93
N ALA A 456 -29.23 -3.40 4.34
CA ALA A 456 -30.30 -4.04 3.60
C ALA A 456 -31.26 -4.77 4.54
N THR A 457 -32.53 -4.75 4.19
CA THR A 457 -33.54 -5.67 4.71
C THR A 457 -34.06 -6.47 3.53
N ILE A 458 -33.77 -7.75 3.49
CA ILE A 458 -34.16 -8.68 2.43
C ILE A 458 -35.19 -9.63 3.00
N ASN A 459 -36.38 -9.64 2.43
CA ASN A 459 -37.51 -10.49 2.88
C ASN A 459 -37.73 -10.39 4.40
N GLY A 460 -37.70 -9.18 4.97
CA GLY A 460 -37.88 -8.91 6.38
C GLY A 460 -36.69 -9.24 7.30
N ARG A 461 -35.56 -9.75 6.74
CA ARG A 461 -34.35 -10.04 7.50
C ARG A 461 -33.33 -8.92 7.28
N VAL A 462 -32.83 -8.34 8.37
CA VAL A 462 -31.78 -7.34 8.33
C VAL A 462 -30.46 -8.02 8.03
N LYS A 463 -29.66 -7.42 7.15
CA LYS A 463 -28.29 -7.86 6.86
C LYS A 463 -27.39 -7.43 8.03
N GLU A 464 -27.12 -8.34 8.96
CA GLU A 464 -26.37 -8.05 10.18
C GLU A 464 -24.86 -8.03 9.96
N GLN A 465 -24.37 -8.80 8.97
CA GLN A 465 -22.95 -9.01 8.70
C GLN A 465 -22.64 -8.85 7.22
N CYS A 466 -21.42 -8.43 6.95
CA CYS A 466 -20.82 -8.45 5.62
C CYS A 466 -19.37 -8.94 5.70
N TYR A 467 -18.84 -9.41 4.57
CA TYR A 467 -17.63 -10.20 4.54
C TYR A 467 -16.65 -9.70 3.48
N VAL A 468 -15.39 -9.69 3.85
CA VAL A 468 -14.27 -9.40 2.96
C VAL A 468 -13.38 -10.62 2.90
N PHE A 469 -13.10 -11.11 1.71
CA PHE A 469 -12.19 -12.23 1.47
C PHE A 469 -10.94 -11.67 0.80
N ASP A 470 -9.85 -11.56 1.53
CA ASP A 470 -8.58 -11.07 1.01
C ASP A 470 -7.54 -12.18 1.00
N PHE A 471 -7.01 -12.44 -0.19
CA PHE A 471 -6.02 -13.48 -0.42
C PHE A 471 -4.58 -12.93 -0.38
N ALA A 472 -4.39 -11.75 0.20
CA ALA A 472 -3.10 -11.13 0.48
C ALA A 472 -3.07 -10.58 1.92
N PRO A 473 -2.80 -11.43 2.92
CA PRO A 473 -2.85 -11.07 4.35
C PRO A 473 -2.04 -9.82 4.69
N ASP A 474 -0.86 -9.67 4.12
CA ASP A 474 0.05 -8.54 4.37
C ASP A 474 -0.56 -7.21 3.94
N ARG A 475 -1.31 -7.20 2.84
CA ARG A 475 -2.03 -6.02 2.36
C ARG A 475 -3.14 -5.63 3.33
N THR A 476 -3.96 -6.59 3.75
CA THR A 476 -5.04 -6.36 4.72
C THR A 476 -4.50 -5.75 6.00
N LEU A 477 -3.44 -6.34 6.55
CA LEU A 477 -2.82 -5.86 7.78
C LEU A 477 -2.24 -4.45 7.63
N LYS A 478 -1.59 -4.15 6.49
CA LYS A 478 -1.09 -2.80 6.19
C LYS A 478 -2.22 -1.77 6.16
N VAL A 479 -3.27 -2.04 5.37
CA VAL A 479 -4.41 -1.12 5.23
C VAL A 479 -5.05 -0.83 6.57
N ILE A 480 -5.20 -1.85 7.42
CA ILE A 480 -5.79 -1.69 8.73
C ILE A 480 -4.89 -0.89 9.66
N ALA A 481 -3.57 -1.14 9.63
CA ALA A 481 -2.61 -0.36 10.39
C ALA A 481 -2.64 1.12 9.99
N GLU A 482 -2.70 1.42 8.69
CA GLU A 482 -2.82 2.79 8.19
C GLU A 482 -4.17 3.42 8.58
N THR A 483 -5.27 2.67 8.51
CA THR A 483 -6.59 3.14 8.93
C THR A 483 -6.63 3.43 10.43
N ALA A 484 -6.03 2.58 11.25
CA ALA A 484 -5.91 2.78 12.69
C ALA A 484 -5.07 4.02 13.04
N LYS A 485 -3.98 4.29 12.32
CA LYS A 485 -3.17 5.52 12.49
C LYS A 485 -3.98 6.79 12.25
N ILE A 486 -4.90 6.76 11.29
CA ILE A 486 -5.78 7.90 10.96
C ILE A 486 -6.82 8.14 12.05
N SER A 487 -7.41 7.06 12.56
CA SER A 487 -8.35 7.13 13.67
C SER A 487 -7.69 7.64 14.97
N ALA A 488 -6.36 7.50 15.09
CA ALA A 488 -5.56 7.90 16.24
C ALA A 488 -5.24 9.39 16.35
N LYS A 489 -5.68 10.23 15.45
CA LYS A 489 -5.40 11.66 15.33
C LYS A 489 -4.26 12.00 14.36
N ALA A 490 -4.64 12.45 13.17
CA ALA A 490 -3.83 13.29 12.27
C ALA A 490 -2.30 13.14 12.41
N GLY A 491 -1.76 12.00 12.02
CA GLY A 491 -0.33 11.85 11.76
C GLY A 491 0.64 11.84 12.94
N LYS A 492 0.19 11.92 14.19
CA LYS A 492 1.08 11.81 15.37
C LYS A 492 0.89 10.46 16.06
N THR A 493 1.82 9.55 15.83
CA THR A 493 1.96 8.30 16.57
C THR A 493 2.22 8.61 18.04
N SER A 494 1.25 8.39 18.90
CA SER A 494 1.40 8.35 20.34
C SER A 494 1.05 6.96 20.83
N GLY A 495 1.49 6.58 22.06
CA GLY A 495 1.28 5.26 22.64
C GLY A 495 -0.17 4.74 22.75
N ASN A 496 -1.09 5.35 22.05
CA ASN A 496 -2.51 5.02 21.93
C ASN A 496 -2.81 4.12 20.70
N ASP A 497 -1.84 3.89 19.81
CA ASP A 497 -2.06 3.13 18.56
C ASP A 497 -2.55 1.71 18.82
N ARG A 498 -2.03 1.07 19.87
CA ARG A 498 -2.47 -0.27 20.29
C ARG A 498 -3.93 -0.32 20.70
N LYS A 499 -4.41 0.71 21.40
CA LYS A 499 -5.81 0.79 21.87
C LYS A 499 -6.74 0.95 20.68
N ILE A 500 -6.40 1.83 19.75
CA ILE A 500 -7.20 2.10 18.54
C ILE A 500 -7.24 0.89 17.63
N MET A 501 -6.10 0.22 17.44
CA MET A 501 -6.05 -1.03 16.69
C MET A 501 -6.85 -2.14 17.36
N GLY A 502 -6.81 -2.23 18.68
CA GLY A 502 -7.64 -3.16 19.46
C GLY A 502 -9.13 -2.88 19.28
N GLU A 503 -9.53 -1.62 19.34
CA GLU A 503 -10.91 -1.21 19.09
C GLU A 503 -11.34 -1.51 17.65
N PHE A 504 -10.46 -1.28 16.66
CA PHE A 504 -10.74 -1.65 15.28
C PHE A 504 -10.99 -3.16 15.15
N LEU A 505 -10.12 -4.00 15.71
CA LEU A 505 -10.27 -5.45 15.66
C LEU A 505 -11.50 -5.98 16.42
N ASN A 506 -11.94 -5.29 17.46
CA ASN A 506 -13.19 -5.64 18.16
C ASN A 506 -14.42 -5.46 17.28
N PHE A 507 -14.43 -4.43 16.43
CA PHE A 507 -15.57 -4.12 15.56
C PHE A 507 -15.39 -4.64 14.12
N CYS A 508 -14.18 -4.96 13.71
CA CYS A 508 -13.83 -5.52 12.43
C CYS A 508 -12.86 -6.69 12.63
N PRO A 509 -13.34 -7.87 13.04
CA PRO A 509 -12.46 -9.00 13.28
C PRO A 509 -11.74 -9.44 12.02
N ILE A 510 -10.43 -9.68 12.14
CA ILE A 510 -9.62 -10.27 11.10
C ILE A 510 -9.34 -11.72 11.47
N ILE A 511 -9.68 -12.61 10.56
CA ILE A 511 -9.56 -14.04 10.75
C ILE A 511 -8.55 -14.56 9.72
N SER A 512 -7.45 -15.13 10.21
CA SER A 512 -6.51 -15.86 9.38
C SER A 512 -6.97 -17.30 9.23
N ILE A 513 -6.93 -17.80 8.01
CA ILE A 513 -7.27 -19.18 7.68
C ILE A 513 -6.02 -19.87 7.15
N GLU A 514 -5.58 -20.88 7.89
CA GLU A 514 -4.49 -21.77 7.52
C GLU A 514 -5.03 -23.21 7.41
N GLY A 515 -5.32 -23.63 6.19
CA GLY A 515 -5.99 -24.91 5.95
C GLY A 515 -7.41 -24.94 6.54
N SER A 516 -7.67 -25.84 7.49
CA SER A 516 -8.95 -25.91 8.21
C SER A 516 -8.96 -25.17 9.56
N LYS A 517 -7.85 -24.50 9.91
CA LYS A 517 -7.75 -23.77 11.18
C LYS A 517 -8.04 -22.30 10.98
N MET A 518 -8.95 -21.79 11.80
CA MET A 518 -9.21 -20.34 11.90
C MET A 518 -8.55 -19.80 13.16
N SER A 519 -7.88 -18.67 13.05
CA SER A 519 -7.37 -17.90 14.19
C SER A 519 -7.72 -16.43 14.04
N GLN A 520 -8.29 -15.85 15.08
CA GLN A 520 -8.53 -14.42 15.13
C GLN A 520 -7.23 -13.70 15.46
N PHE A 521 -6.92 -12.64 14.72
CA PHE A 521 -5.81 -11.75 15.06
C PHE A 521 -6.18 -10.91 16.28
N ASP A 522 -5.30 -10.89 17.27
CA ASP A 522 -5.27 -9.84 18.28
C ASP A 522 -4.24 -8.76 17.90
N VAL A 523 -4.30 -7.60 18.55
CA VAL A 523 -3.39 -6.47 18.24
C VAL A 523 -1.91 -6.86 18.37
N PRO A 524 -1.47 -7.51 19.47
CA PRO A 524 -0.09 -7.94 19.61
C PRO A 524 0.37 -8.87 18.49
N LYS A 525 -0.42 -9.90 18.17
CA LYS A 525 -0.09 -10.84 17.09
C LYS A 525 -0.05 -10.16 15.73
N MET A 526 -1.01 -9.26 15.46
CA MET A 526 -1.06 -8.54 14.20
C MET A 526 0.16 -7.65 14.01
N LEU A 527 0.52 -6.86 15.02
CA LEU A 527 1.71 -5.99 14.99
C LEU A 527 2.99 -6.81 14.88
N GLU A 528 3.09 -7.90 15.62
CA GLU A 528 4.24 -8.81 15.57
C GLU A 528 4.37 -9.46 14.20
N GLN A 529 3.28 -9.91 13.60
CA GLN A 529 3.29 -10.55 12.30
C GLN A 529 3.63 -9.56 11.18
N LEU A 530 3.05 -8.36 11.18
CA LEU A 530 3.43 -7.28 10.26
C LEU A 530 4.92 -6.97 10.36
N LYS A 531 5.40 -6.76 11.56
CA LYS A 531 6.81 -6.46 11.80
C LYS A 531 7.71 -7.61 11.38
N ARG A 532 7.30 -8.86 11.67
CA ARG A 532 8.04 -10.06 11.29
C ARG A 532 8.16 -10.23 9.78
N VAL A 533 7.06 -10.05 9.05
CA VAL A 533 7.05 -10.17 7.58
C VAL A 533 7.99 -9.14 6.94
N TYR A 534 7.90 -7.88 7.33
CA TYR A 534 8.79 -6.84 6.80
C TYR A 534 10.25 -7.09 7.16
N VAL A 535 10.50 -7.48 8.39
CA VAL A 535 11.85 -7.76 8.89
C VAL A 535 12.47 -8.94 8.16
N GLU A 536 11.75 -10.05 7.98
CA GLU A 536 12.24 -11.22 7.24
C GLU A 536 12.56 -10.86 5.79
N ARG A 537 11.69 -10.09 5.11
CA ARG A 537 11.95 -9.63 3.74
C ARG A 537 13.21 -8.77 3.65
N VAL A 538 13.36 -7.80 4.54
CA VAL A 538 14.54 -6.94 4.58
C VAL A 538 15.81 -7.74 4.83
N VAL A 539 15.80 -8.71 5.76
CA VAL A 539 16.96 -9.55 6.07
C VAL A 539 17.32 -10.47 4.90
N ARG A 540 16.35 -11.20 4.33
CA ARG A 540 16.58 -12.15 3.23
C ARG A 540 17.06 -11.46 1.95
N ASN A 541 16.56 -10.26 1.67
CA ASN A 541 16.97 -9.47 0.53
C ASN A 541 18.25 -8.64 0.79
N GLY A 542 18.93 -8.84 1.91
CA GLY A 542 20.18 -8.15 2.22
C GLY A 542 20.02 -6.63 2.29
N PHE A 543 18.91 -6.14 2.84
CA PHE A 543 18.53 -4.73 2.94
C PHE A 543 18.25 -4.05 1.59
N GLU A 544 17.95 -4.81 0.55
CA GLU A 544 17.49 -4.27 -0.73
C GLU A 544 15.97 -4.01 -0.77
N ASP A 545 15.22 -4.56 0.17
CA ASP A 545 13.76 -4.47 0.19
C ASP A 545 13.27 -3.05 0.47
N ARG A 546 12.22 -2.66 -0.25
CA ARG A 546 11.62 -1.32 -0.15
C ARG A 546 10.96 -1.05 1.19
N SER A 547 10.60 -2.10 1.95
CA SER A 547 10.05 -1.97 3.30
C SER A 547 11.04 -1.34 4.29
N LEU A 548 12.32 -1.28 3.93
CA LEU A 548 13.34 -0.58 4.72
C LEU A 548 13.21 0.95 4.66
N TYR A 549 12.47 1.48 3.67
CA TYR A 549 12.36 2.91 3.45
C TYR A 549 10.96 3.41 3.79
N ASN A 550 10.90 4.59 4.40
CA ASN A 550 9.64 5.24 4.74
C ASN A 550 9.05 6.05 3.57
N ASP A 551 7.86 6.61 3.77
CA ASP A 551 7.11 7.34 2.75
C ASP A 551 7.64 8.77 2.49
N GLU A 552 8.64 9.25 3.24
CA GLU A 552 9.29 10.54 2.99
C GLU A 552 9.92 10.61 1.58
N LEU A 553 10.31 9.46 1.02
CA LEU A 553 10.77 9.36 -0.37
C LEU A 553 9.71 9.73 -1.42
N MET A 554 8.43 9.79 -1.05
CA MET A 554 7.34 10.22 -1.93
C MET A 554 7.20 11.75 -1.99
N LYS A 555 7.81 12.46 -1.02
CA LYS A 555 7.66 13.90 -0.79
C LYS A 555 8.93 14.67 -1.13
N LEU A 556 9.87 14.08 -1.89
CA LEU A 556 11.14 14.71 -2.23
C LEU A 556 10.92 16.04 -2.95
N ASN A 557 11.49 17.10 -2.40
CA ASN A 557 11.54 18.42 -3.02
C ASN A 557 12.77 18.55 -3.95
N ASP A 558 12.87 19.63 -4.72
CA ASP A 558 13.94 19.85 -5.69
C ASP A 558 15.34 19.91 -5.04
N LEU A 559 15.46 20.42 -3.81
CA LEU A 559 16.72 20.45 -3.07
C LEU A 559 17.16 19.04 -2.66
N GLU A 560 16.23 18.22 -2.18
CA GLU A 560 16.49 16.84 -1.81
C GLU A 560 16.81 15.98 -3.04
N LEU A 561 16.16 16.20 -4.17
CA LEU A 561 16.50 15.57 -5.44
C LEU A 561 17.92 15.93 -5.87
N GLN A 562 18.35 17.17 -5.66
CA GLN A 562 19.70 17.61 -5.96
C GLN A 562 20.74 16.94 -5.04
N GLU A 563 20.44 16.77 -3.76
CA GLU A 563 21.27 15.98 -2.83
C GLU A 563 21.41 14.53 -3.27
N PHE A 564 20.35 13.92 -3.78
CA PHE A 564 20.39 12.56 -4.34
C PHE A 564 21.19 12.52 -5.64
N ASP A 565 21.10 13.52 -6.51
CA ASP A 565 21.92 13.60 -7.72
C ASP A 565 23.41 13.74 -7.41
N ASP A 566 23.76 14.48 -6.36
CA ASP A 566 25.14 14.59 -5.89
C ASP A 566 25.64 13.27 -5.27
N LEU A 567 24.80 12.57 -4.52
CA LEU A 567 25.09 11.23 -4.04
C LEU A 567 25.25 10.23 -5.21
N LYS A 568 24.43 10.33 -6.25
CA LYS A 568 24.53 9.50 -7.46
C LYS A 568 25.86 9.69 -8.20
N LYS A 569 26.38 10.92 -8.26
CA LYS A 569 27.70 11.19 -8.83
C LYS A 569 28.82 10.52 -8.03
N ILE A 570 28.66 10.41 -6.72
CA ILE A 570 29.62 9.82 -5.79
C ILE A 570 29.55 8.28 -5.80
N ILE A 571 28.36 7.71 -5.73
CA ILE A 571 28.16 6.26 -5.57
C ILE A 571 28.23 5.53 -6.93
N GLY A 572 28.03 6.24 -8.03
CA GLY A 572 27.82 5.64 -9.35
C GLY A 572 26.44 4.99 -9.47
N GLN A 573 26.06 4.58 -10.68
CA GLN A 573 24.87 3.75 -10.84
C GLN A 573 25.21 2.33 -10.38
N THR A 574 24.60 1.88 -9.30
CA THR A 574 24.50 0.45 -9.05
C THR A 574 23.81 -0.16 -10.28
N LYS A 575 24.45 -1.14 -10.90
CA LYS A 575 23.84 -1.84 -12.04
C LYS A 575 22.44 -2.22 -11.66
N ALA A 576 21.47 -1.86 -12.51
CA ALA A 576 20.15 -2.45 -12.45
C ALA A 576 20.32 -3.95 -12.28
N MET A 577 19.60 -4.56 -11.33
CA MET A 577 19.57 -6.02 -11.20
C MET A 577 19.34 -6.59 -12.60
N PRO A 578 20.03 -7.67 -12.99
CA PRO A 578 19.68 -8.36 -14.22
C PRO A 578 18.18 -8.57 -14.14
N LYS A 579 17.46 -8.27 -15.21
CA LYS A 579 16.06 -8.64 -15.37
C LYS A 579 16.04 -10.18 -15.32
N THR A 580 16.03 -10.71 -14.13
CA THR A 580 15.49 -12.05 -13.94
C THR A 580 14.04 -11.94 -14.37
N ASN A 581 13.48 -13.01 -14.93
CA ASN A 581 12.06 -13.10 -15.24
C ASN A 581 11.16 -12.99 -13.99
N GLN A 582 11.66 -12.40 -12.92
CA GLN A 582 10.91 -11.97 -11.76
C GLN A 582 10.01 -10.85 -12.22
N VAL A 583 8.75 -11.16 -12.26
CA VAL A 583 7.67 -10.22 -12.48
C VAL A 583 7.84 -9.08 -11.48
N ASP A 584 7.84 -7.86 -12.00
CA ASP A 584 7.99 -6.66 -11.19
C ASP A 584 6.69 -6.51 -10.37
N ILE A 585 6.68 -7.07 -9.17
CA ILE A 585 5.54 -7.25 -8.27
C ILE A 585 5.05 -5.91 -7.73
N ASN A 586 5.74 -4.86 -8.10
CA ASN A 586 5.66 -3.57 -7.48
C ASN A 586 5.23 -2.54 -8.53
N ASN A 587 4.17 -1.81 -8.29
CA ASN A 587 3.74 -0.66 -9.10
C ASN A 587 4.77 0.49 -9.09
N GLN A 588 6.01 0.15 -8.77
CA GLN A 588 7.20 1.01 -8.80
C GLN A 588 7.00 2.32 -8.00
N GLY A 589 6.14 2.24 -6.98
CA GLY A 589 5.82 3.35 -6.08
C GLY A 589 4.69 4.25 -6.53
N LEU A 590 4.07 3.93 -7.63
CA LEU A 590 2.81 4.52 -8.03
C LEU A 590 1.66 3.80 -7.31
N THR A 591 0.54 4.50 -7.07
CA THR A 591 -0.71 3.83 -6.68
C THR A 591 -1.17 2.93 -7.82
N ASP A 592 -2.08 1.99 -7.54
CA ASP A 592 -2.61 1.12 -8.60
C ASP A 592 -3.27 1.95 -9.71
N GLU A 593 -4.01 3.01 -9.35
CA GLU A 593 -4.61 3.93 -10.32
C GLU A 593 -3.55 4.67 -11.16
N GLN A 594 -2.51 5.19 -10.52
CA GLN A 594 -1.41 5.87 -11.22
C GLN A 594 -0.63 4.91 -12.12
N TYR A 595 -0.50 3.66 -11.72
CA TYR A 595 0.16 2.65 -12.53
C TYR A 595 -0.70 2.24 -13.73
N GLU A 596 -1.99 2.05 -13.54
CA GLU A 596 -2.95 1.80 -14.63
C GLU A 596 -3.02 2.97 -15.60
N GLU A 597 -3.13 4.20 -15.07
CA GLU A 597 -3.08 5.43 -15.86
C GLU A 597 -1.79 5.49 -16.71
N LEU A 598 -0.64 5.18 -16.11
CA LEU A 598 0.64 5.14 -16.82
C LEU A 598 0.65 4.08 -17.93
N GLU A 599 0.19 2.85 -17.64
CA GLU A 599 0.12 1.78 -18.64
C GLU A 599 -0.82 2.15 -19.80
N ASP A 600 -1.97 2.72 -19.51
CA ASP A 600 -2.94 3.09 -20.55
C ASP A 600 -2.43 4.23 -21.40
N LEU A 601 -1.82 5.24 -20.81
CA LEU A 601 -1.17 6.31 -21.56
C LEU A 601 0.01 5.79 -22.40
N GLU A 602 0.78 4.82 -21.89
CA GLU A 602 1.84 4.17 -22.66
C GLU A 602 1.29 3.30 -23.79
N LYS A 603 0.21 2.55 -23.57
CA LYS A 603 -0.46 1.76 -24.60
C LYS A 603 -1.03 2.67 -25.70
N LYS A 604 -1.68 3.78 -25.34
CA LYS A 604 -2.14 4.80 -26.29
C LYS A 604 -0.98 5.37 -27.11
N SER A 605 0.14 5.68 -26.44
CA SER A 605 1.36 6.20 -27.08
C SER A 605 2.00 5.23 -28.07
N LYS A 606 1.92 3.92 -27.82
CA LYS A 606 2.58 2.85 -28.61
C LYS A 606 1.71 2.31 -29.75
N LYS A 607 0.40 2.59 -29.80
CA LYS A 607 -0.49 2.13 -30.88
C LYS A 607 -0.04 2.68 -32.24
N ARG A 608 0.24 1.78 -33.20
CA ARG A 608 0.60 2.10 -34.58
C ARG A 608 -0.54 1.68 -35.50
N GLY A 609 -0.96 2.55 -36.44
CA GLY A 609 -1.95 2.22 -37.47
C GLY A 609 -3.11 3.21 -37.58
N ARG A 610 -4.21 2.79 -38.27
CA ARG A 610 -5.39 3.63 -38.53
C ARG A 610 -6.17 4.05 -37.29
N ASP A 611 -5.97 3.38 -36.15
CA ASP A 611 -6.61 3.66 -34.84
C ASP A 611 -5.77 4.56 -33.94
N LYS A 612 -4.85 5.34 -34.50
CA LYS A 612 -3.99 6.24 -33.75
C LYS A 612 -4.79 7.48 -33.32
N GLN A 613 -5.35 7.47 -32.12
CA GLN A 613 -5.70 8.70 -31.43
C GLN A 613 -4.42 9.28 -30.83
N PRO A 614 -3.98 10.47 -31.24
CA PRO A 614 -2.82 11.11 -30.61
C PRO A 614 -3.19 11.47 -29.17
N LEU A 615 -2.25 11.24 -28.24
CA LEU A 615 -2.39 11.73 -26.88
C LEU A 615 -2.67 13.23 -26.89
N THR A 616 -3.61 13.68 -26.07
CA THR A 616 -3.82 15.10 -25.79
C THR A 616 -2.58 15.70 -25.12
N GLU A 617 -2.43 17.00 -25.13
CA GLU A 617 -1.31 17.66 -24.45
C GLU A 617 -1.35 17.41 -22.93
N GLU A 618 -2.53 17.33 -22.34
CA GLU A 618 -2.74 16.94 -20.94
C GLU A 618 -2.29 15.51 -20.66
N GLU A 619 -2.68 14.56 -21.51
CA GLU A 619 -2.22 13.17 -21.41
C GLU A 619 -0.71 13.04 -21.58
N LYS A 620 -0.09 13.84 -22.45
CA LYS A 620 1.37 13.87 -22.61
C LYS A 620 2.06 14.44 -21.37
N GLN A 621 1.54 15.54 -20.83
CA GLN A 621 2.07 16.14 -19.60
C GLN A 621 1.91 15.18 -18.41
N ARG A 622 0.76 14.54 -18.30
CA ARG A 622 0.50 13.57 -17.24
C ARG A 622 1.41 12.33 -17.34
N LEU A 623 1.60 11.82 -18.55
CA LEU A 623 2.53 10.73 -18.82
C LEU A 623 3.96 11.11 -18.45
N ALA A 624 4.39 12.33 -18.80
CA ALA A 624 5.70 12.83 -18.45
C ALA A 624 5.87 13.00 -16.93
N GLU A 625 4.86 13.52 -16.23
CA GLU A 625 4.85 13.67 -14.76
C GLU A 625 4.95 12.32 -14.06
N LEU A 626 4.14 11.35 -14.43
CA LEU A 626 4.17 10.01 -13.84
C LEU A 626 5.50 9.30 -14.09
N LYS A 627 6.05 9.43 -15.31
CA LYS A 627 7.38 8.90 -15.63
C LYS A 627 8.48 9.58 -14.80
N LYS A 628 8.44 10.89 -14.67
CA LYS A 628 9.42 11.65 -13.89
C LYS A 628 9.36 11.28 -12.40
N LYS A 629 8.18 11.16 -11.81
CA LYS A 629 8.01 10.69 -10.42
C LYS A 629 8.59 9.29 -10.22
N LYS A 630 8.30 8.38 -11.14
CA LYS A 630 8.83 7.01 -11.14
C LYS A 630 10.36 7.02 -11.23
N GLU A 631 10.93 7.76 -12.18
CA GLU A 631 12.37 7.86 -12.37
C GLU A 631 13.07 8.46 -11.14
N ASN A 632 12.54 9.54 -10.58
CA ASN A 632 13.11 10.21 -9.41
C ASN A 632 13.12 9.28 -8.17
N ARG A 633 12.02 8.60 -7.91
CA ARG A 633 11.93 7.66 -6.80
C ARG A 633 12.84 6.45 -7.00
N GLU A 634 12.86 5.87 -8.18
CA GLU A 634 13.75 4.75 -8.49
C GLU A 634 15.22 5.15 -8.39
N ALA A 635 15.56 6.36 -8.83
CA ALA A 635 16.89 6.90 -8.67
C ALA A 635 17.27 7.04 -7.20
N ALA A 636 16.40 7.61 -6.37
CA ALA A 636 16.63 7.77 -4.95
C ALA A 636 16.74 6.39 -4.23
N ILE A 637 15.85 5.45 -4.51
CA ILE A 637 15.92 4.09 -3.97
C ILE A 637 17.21 3.38 -4.42
N SER A 638 17.59 3.51 -5.68
CA SER A 638 18.83 2.90 -6.20
C SER A 638 20.07 3.40 -5.45
N ILE A 639 20.10 4.69 -5.13
CA ILE A 639 21.19 5.30 -4.36
C ILE A 639 21.19 4.80 -2.92
N LEU A 640 20.04 4.81 -2.26
CA LEU A 640 19.89 4.29 -0.90
C LEU A 640 20.22 2.80 -0.81
N ARG A 641 19.83 2.00 -1.82
CA ARG A 641 20.20 0.58 -1.91
C ARG A 641 21.71 0.39 -1.94
N GLY A 642 22.44 1.20 -2.70
CA GLY A 642 23.91 1.14 -2.73
C GLY A 642 24.57 1.34 -1.37
N ILE A 643 23.88 1.99 -0.43
CA ILE A 643 24.28 2.14 0.96
C ILE A 643 23.75 0.98 1.81
N SER A 644 22.46 0.68 1.68
CA SER A 644 21.73 -0.28 2.54
C SER A 644 22.30 -1.70 2.48
N ILE A 645 22.69 -2.17 1.30
CA ILE A 645 23.24 -3.53 1.10
C ILE A 645 24.54 -3.79 1.86
N ARG A 646 25.19 -2.74 2.35
CA ARG A 646 26.42 -2.82 3.18
C ARG A 646 26.14 -2.91 4.66
N MET A 647 24.93 -2.51 5.10
CA MET A 647 24.56 -2.43 6.50
C MET A 647 24.47 -3.80 7.20
N PRO A 648 23.92 -4.87 6.57
CA PRO A 648 23.79 -6.17 7.24
C PRO A 648 25.10 -6.72 7.77
N LEU A 649 26.17 -6.62 6.99
CA LEU A 649 27.49 -7.08 7.39
C LEU A 649 28.06 -6.24 8.54
N LEU A 650 27.87 -4.93 8.50
CA LEU A 650 28.28 -4.03 9.57
C LEU A 650 27.49 -4.26 10.85
N ILE A 651 26.20 -4.53 10.75
CA ILE A 651 25.34 -4.92 11.88
C ILE A 651 25.79 -6.25 12.48
N TYR A 652 26.10 -7.23 11.62
CA TYR A 652 26.63 -8.52 12.05
C TYR A 652 27.94 -8.37 12.83
N GLY A 653 28.85 -7.52 12.34
CA GLY A 653 30.17 -7.28 12.94
C GLY A 653 30.19 -6.30 14.11
N ALA A 654 29.19 -5.46 14.31
CA ALA A 654 29.21 -4.39 15.30
C ALA A 654 29.45 -4.92 16.72
N GLU A 655 30.42 -4.32 17.40
CA GLU A 655 30.70 -4.58 18.82
C GLU A 655 29.89 -3.58 19.65
N LEU A 656 29.06 -4.10 20.56
CA LEU A 656 28.25 -3.30 21.47
C LEU A 656 28.88 -3.32 22.85
N GLN A 657 28.81 -2.19 23.56
CA GLN A 657 29.30 -2.10 24.94
C GLN A 657 28.45 -2.98 25.88
N ASP A 658 27.16 -3.00 25.62
CA ASP A 658 26.20 -3.89 26.25
C ASP A 658 25.44 -4.65 25.14
N GLU A 659 25.40 -5.98 25.26
CA GLU A 659 24.69 -6.84 24.30
C GLU A 659 23.16 -6.62 24.28
N SER A 660 22.60 -5.92 25.26
CA SER A 660 21.20 -5.47 25.28
C SER A 660 20.98 -4.20 24.45
N GLN A 661 22.05 -3.49 24.08
CA GLN A 661 21.97 -2.27 23.28
C GLN A 661 21.42 -2.58 21.90
N GLU A 662 20.44 -1.78 21.47
CA GLU A 662 19.86 -1.88 20.14
C GLU A 662 20.68 -1.10 19.10
N ILE A 663 20.82 -1.68 17.92
CA ILE A 663 21.37 -0.97 16.75
C ILE A 663 20.20 -0.29 16.04
N THR A 664 20.10 1.01 16.20
CA THR A 664 19.09 1.86 15.56
C THR A 664 19.71 2.59 14.37
N ILE A 665 18.90 3.09 13.46
CA ILE A 665 19.39 3.91 12.35
C ILE A 665 20.10 5.18 12.84
N ASP A 666 19.73 5.68 14.02
CA ASP A 666 20.32 6.87 14.61
C ASP A 666 21.72 6.64 15.18
N ASN A 667 21.95 5.51 15.83
CA ASN A 667 23.26 5.19 16.41
C ASN A 667 24.17 4.38 15.47
N PHE A 668 23.67 3.87 14.36
CA PHE A 668 24.40 3.00 13.44
C PHE A 668 25.75 3.57 13.01
N ALA A 669 25.77 4.82 12.55
CA ALA A 669 27.00 5.45 12.08
C ALA A 669 28.01 5.68 13.21
N SER A 670 27.57 5.86 14.45
CA SER A 670 28.44 6.08 15.60
C SER A 670 29.09 4.80 16.12
N LEU A 671 28.47 3.63 15.88
CA LEU A 671 28.99 2.32 16.28
C LEU A 671 30.14 1.82 15.41
N ILE A 672 30.38 2.45 14.26
CA ILE A 672 31.40 2.05 13.30
C ILE A 672 32.52 3.08 13.33
N ASP A 673 33.78 2.64 13.53
CA ASP A 673 34.93 3.52 13.46
C ASP A 673 35.12 4.08 12.04
N SER A 674 35.93 5.14 11.93
CA SER A 674 36.09 5.86 10.65
C SER A 674 36.80 5.02 9.58
N GLN A 675 37.77 4.19 9.95
CA GLN A 675 38.50 3.34 9.01
C GLN A 675 37.61 2.25 8.47
N SER A 676 36.82 1.63 9.34
CA SER A 676 35.82 0.62 8.95
C SER A 676 34.71 1.23 8.10
N TRP A 677 34.28 2.47 8.40
CA TRP A 677 33.31 3.18 7.56
C TRP A 677 33.83 3.37 6.13
N GLU A 678 35.07 3.81 5.98
CA GLU A 678 35.71 4.00 4.66
C GLU A 678 35.92 2.68 3.89
N GLU A 679 36.16 1.56 4.61
CA GLU A 679 36.33 0.26 3.97
C GLU A 679 35.03 -0.33 3.44
N PHE A 680 33.94 -0.20 4.20
CA PHE A 680 32.70 -0.91 3.91
C PHE A 680 31.63 -0.03 3.25
N MET A 681 31.65 1.30 3.43
CA MET A 681 30.69 2.20 2.80
C MET A 681 31.20 2.71 1.45
N PRO A 682 30.31 3.19 0.56
CA PRO A 682 30.74 3.73 -0.73
C PRO A 682 31.68 4.92 -0.53
N LYS A 683 32.74 4.99 -1.36
CA LYS A 683 33.64 6.15 -1.35
C LYS A 683 32.88 7.46 -1.49
N GLY A 684 33.09 8.40 -0.56
CA GLY A 684 32.41 9.71 -0.56
C GLY A 684 31.11 9.77 0.23
N VAL A 685 30.57 8.65 0.70
CA VAL A 685 29.46 8.63 1.66
C VAL A 685 30.04 8.76 3.07
N THR A 686 30.23 10.00 3.50
CA THR A 686 30.69 10.29 4.86
C THR A 686 29.57 10.01 5.89
N LYS A 687 29.93 9.85 7.15
CA LYS A 687 28.94 9.72 8.24
C LYS A 687 27.99 10.92 8.31
N GLN A 688 28.46 12.12 7.96
CA GLN A 688 27.61 13.33 7.91
C GLN A 688 26.57 13.20 6.80
N LYS A 689 26.97 12.79 5.58
CA LYS A 689 26.03 12.53 4.48
C LYS A 689 25.05 11.43 4.80
N PHE A 690 25.51 10.36 5.47
CA PHE A 690 24.60 9.32 5.95
C PHE A 690 23.56 9.89 6.92
N ASN A 691 23.96 10.74 7.85
CA ASN A 691 23.06 11.35 8.81
C ASN A 691 22.00 12.27 8.16
N SER A 692 22.27 12.87 7.00
CA SER A 692 21.25 13.65 6.27
C SER A 692 20.19 12.78 5.58
N ILE A 693 20.56 11.56 5.16
CA ILE A 693 19.66 10.64 4.45
C ILE A 693 19.02 9.58 5.33
N LYS A 694 19.46 9.42 6.58
CA LYS A 694 18.90 8.40 7.49
C LYS A 694 17.39 8.57 7.74
N LYS A 695 16.85 9.78 7.58
CA LYS A 695 15.43 10.09 7.69
C LYS A 695 14.53 9.33 6.72
N TYR A 696 15.09 8.81 5.61
CA TYR A 696 14.36 8.03 4.63
C TYR A 696 14.26 6.54 4.95
N TYR A 697 14.91 6.09 6.01
CA TYR A 697 14.81 4.71 6.50
C TYR A 697 13.70 4.59 7.55
N ASP A 698 13.00 3.44 7.53
CA ASP A 698 12.09 3.11 8.61
C ASP A 698 12.90 2.67 9.85
N PRO A 699 12.84 3.42 10.96
CA PRO A 699 13.68 3.15 12.11
C PRO A 699 13.32 1.85 12.83
N GLU A 700 12.05 1.46 12.82
CA GLU A 700 11.60 0.24 13.50
C GLU A 700 11.99 -1.00 12.73
N ILE A 701 11.78 -0.98 11.40
CA ILE A 701 12.14 -2.11 10.53
C ILE A 701 13.66 -2.29 10.51
N PHE A 702 14.42 -1.20 10.43
CA PHE A 702 15.88 -1.25 10.50
C PHE A 702 16.37 -1.90 11.82
N CYS A 703 15.86 -1.43 12.95
CA CYS A 703 16.22 -1.95 14.26
C CYS A 703 15.86 -3.43 14.41
N ALA A 704 14.66 -3.81 13.99
CA ALA A 704 14.20 -5.19 14.08
C ALA A 704 14.96 -6.13 13.14
N ALA A 705 15.31 -5.67 11.92
CA ALA A 705 16.14 -6.44 10.98
C ALA A 705 17.55 -6.64 11.53
N GLY A 706 18.14 -5.62 12.13
CA GLY A 706 19.42 -5.72 12.82
C GLY A 706 19.41 -6.72 13.98
N LYS A 707 18.36 -6.68 14.81
CA LYS A 707 18.15 -7.68 15.88
C LYS A 707 18.03 -9.09 15.31
N ARG A 708 17.29 -9.25 14.19
CA ARG A 708 17.08 -10.55 13.57
C ARG A 708 18.37 -11.17 13.07
N ILE A 709 19.23 -10.42 12.38
CA ILE A 709 20.55 -10.90 11.90
C ILE A 709 21.39 -11.38 13.09
N ARG A 710 21.47 -10.57 14.14
CA ARG A 710 22.26 -10.93 15.34
C ARG A 710 21.66 -12.10 16.11
N ALA A 711 20.34 -12.21 16.19
CA ALA A 711 19.64 -13.33 16.81
C ALA A 711 19.88 -14.64 16.07
N MET A 712 19.85 -14.63 14.72
CA MET A 712 20.17 -15.81 13.90
C MET A 712 21.61 -16.28 14.15
N ALA A 713 22.55 -15.34 14.18
CA ALA A 713 23.96 -15.67 14.46
C ALA A 713 24.18 -16.21 15.87
N ARG A 714 23.48 -15.69 16.89
CA ARG A 714 23.53 -16.22 18.25
C ARG A 714 22.86 -17.60 18.38
N ALA A 715 21.78 -17.82 17.66
CA ALA A 715 21.12 -19.11 17.63
C ALA A 715 22.04 -20.20 17.05
N ALA A 716 22.81 -19.83 16.01
CA ALA A 716 23.81 -20.71 15.42
C ALA A 716 24.88 -21.18 16.43
N ASP A 717 25.24 -20.34 17.41
CA ASP A 717 26.26 -20.68 18.42
C ASP A 717 25.88 -21.83 19.37
N LYS A 718 24.60 -22.26 19.33
CA LYS A 718 24.08 -23.38 20.15
C LYS A 718 24.03 -24.70 19.40
N LEU A 719 24.38 -24.72 18.14
CA LEU A 719 24.30 -25.84 17.24
C LEU A 719 25.64 -26.62 17.22
N SER A 720 25.65 -27.80 16.61
CA SER A 720 26.85 -28.53 16.22
C SER A 720 27.76 -27.67 15.34
N VAL A 721 29.02 -28.08 15.18
CA VAL A 721 29.96 -27.29 14.37
C VAL A 721 29.49 -27.21 12.91
N GLU A 722 29.02 -28.30 12.34
CA GLU A 722 28.52 -28.38 10.99
C GLU A 722 27.28 -27.50 10.78
N GLU A 723 26.25 -27.69 11.60
CA GLU A 723 25.02 -26.91 11.55
C GLU A 723 25.27 -25.42 11.76
N ARG A 724 26.23 -25.08 12.66
CA ARG A 724 26.63 -23.68 12.85
C ARG A 724 27.25 -23.09 11.60
N ILE A 725 28.14 -23.82 10.92
CA ILE A 725 28.77 -23.36 9.69
C ILE A 725 27.69 -23.13 8.62
N GLU A 726 26.77 -24.08 8.47
CA GLU A 726 25.64 -23.94 7.55
C GLU A 726 24.83 -22.67 7.84
N ARG A 727 24.43 -22.46 9.08
CA ARG A 727 23.67 -21.25 9.47
C ARG A 727 24.43 -19.95 9.26
N ILE A 728 25.70 -19.91 9.57
CA ILE A 728 26.51 -18.70 9.36
C ILE A 728 26.65 -18.43 7.87
N THR A 729 26.88 -19.46 7.06
CA THR A 729 27.01 -19.30 5.60
C THR A 729 25.68 -18.92 4.94
N ASP A 730 24.54 -19.39 5.47
CA ASP A 730 23.21 -18.96 5.04
C ASP A 730 23.01 -17.46 5.33
N ILE A 731 23.40 -16.98 6.51
CA ILE A 731 23.35 -15.54 6.83
C ILE A 731 24.21 -14.75 5.84
N PHE A 732 25.42 -15.21 5.54
CA PHE A 732 26.28 -14.56 4.55
C PHE A 732 25.72 -14.62 3.14
N SER A 733 24.95 -15.64 2.77
CA SER A 733 24.31 -15.75 1.47
C SER A 733 23.28 -14.65 1.21
N THR A 734 22.69 -14.11 2.29
CA THR A 734 21.75 -12.98 2.21
C THR A 734 22.47 -11.63 1.99
N PHE A 735 23.77 -11.54 2.31
CA PHE A 735 24.54 -10.30 2.15
C PHE A 735 24.91 -10.12 0.68
N ARG A 736 24.65 -8.94 0.14
CA ARG A 736 24.90 -8.62 -1.26
C ARG A 736 26.31 -8.05 -1.45
N ASN A 737 26.93 -8.36 -2.57
CA ASN A 737 28.19 -7.75 -2.98
C ASN A 737 27.95 -6.35 -3.54
N PRO A 738 28.40 -5.29 -2.86
CA PRO A 738 28.03 -3.93 -3.24
C PRO A 738 28.77 -3.42 -4.47
N ASP A 739 30.03 -3.84 -4.68
CA ASP A 739 30.89 -3.41 -5.80
C ASP A 739 32.05 -4.38 -6.00
N LYS A 740 32.93 -4.07 -7.00
CA LYS A 740 34.10 -4.88 -7.30
C LYS A 740 35.24 -4.73 -6.27
N GLU A 741 35.25 -3.66 -5.47
CA GLU A 741 36.29 -3.38 -4.47
C GLU A 741 35.98 -4.03 -3.13
N THR A 742 34.66 -4.19 -2.81
CA THR A 742 34.21 -4.80 -1.57
C THR A 742 33.52 -6.14 -1.85
N VAL A 743 34.28 -7.08 -2.38
CA VAL A 743 33.78 -8.42 -2.67
C VAL A 743 33.77 -9.27 -1.41
N LEU A 744 32.58 -9.75 -1.06
CA LEU A 744 32.42 -10.86 -0.11
C LEU A 744 32.42 -12.14 -0.93
N THR A 745 33.51 -12.90 -0.86
CA THR A 745 33.61 -14.16 -1.60
C THR A 745 32.54 -15.12 -1.08
N PRO A 746 31.58 -15.58 -1.94
CA PRO A 746 30.55 -16.51 -1.52
C PRO A 746 31.11 -17.82 -1.01
N TRP A 747 30.41 -18.45 -0.07
CA TRP A 747 30.85 -19.72 0.53
C TRP A 747 31.08 -20.81 -0.54
N ARG A 748 30.25 -20.87 -1.55
CA ARG A 748 30.44 -21.77 -2.70
C ARG A 748 31.81 -21.58 -3.37
N VAL A 749 32.20 -20.32 -3.61
CA VAL A 749 33.49 -19.99 -4.28
C VAL A 749 34.68 -20.32 -3.37
N VAL A 750 34.57 -20.09 -2.05
CA VAL A 750 35.58 -20.49 -1.07
C VAL A 750 35.81 -22.01 -1.13
N ASN A 751 34.73 -22.78 -1.11
CA ASN A 751 34.78 -24.24 -1.19
C ASN A 751 35.39 -24.74 -2.50
N MET A 752 35.02 -24.12 -3.63
CA MET A 752 35.57 -24.42 -4.93
C MET A 752 37.08 -24.14 -4.94
N HIS A 753 37.47 -22.94 -4.59
CA HIS A 753 38.86 -22.49 -4.64
C HIS A 753 39.76 -23.34 -3.74
N LEU A 754 39.41 -23.50 -2.46
CA LEU A 754 40.22 -24.24 -1.50
C LEU A 754 40.17 -25.75 -1.75
N GLY A 755 39.01 -26.29 -2.12
CA GLY A 755 38.88 -27.70 -2.51
C GLY A 755 39.71 -28.07 -3.70
N ASP A 756 39.82 -27.20 -4.70
CA ASP A 756 40.66 -27.43 -5.88
C ASP A 756 42.16 -27.29 -5.62
N CYS A 757 42.54 -26.29 -4.80
CA CYS A 757 43.95 -25.99 -4.52
C CYS A 757 44.54 -26.85 -3.40
N LEU A 758 43.79 -27.03 -2.30
CA LEU A 758 44.31 -27.62 -1.07
C LEU A 758 43.62 -28.94 -0.66
N GLY A 759 42.43 -29.20 -1.19
CA GLY A 759 41.57 -30.26 -0.71
C GLY A 759 40.86 -29.91 0.59
N GLY A 760 40.65 -30.92 1.46
CA GLY A 760 39.94 -30.75 2.74
C GLY A 760 38.46 -31.11 2.66
N TYR A 761 37.68 -30.71 3.66
CA TYR A 761 36.26 -31.04 3.76
C TYR A 761 35.41 -29.97 3.05
N ASN A 762 34.69 -30.39 2.04
CA ASN A 762 33.93 -29.50 1.14
C ASN A 762 32.41 -29.69 1.36
N PHE A 763 31.70 -28.60 1.48
CA PHE A 763 30.28 -28.54 1.76
C PHE A 763 29.38 -28.65 0.53
N PHE A 764 29.98 -28.85 -0.67
CA PHE A 764 29.25 -28.91 -1.93
C PHE A 764 29.52 -30.18 -2.69
N GLU A 765 28.57 -30.60 -3.51
CA GLU A 765 28.76 -31.62 -4.51
C GLU A 765 29.84 -31.24 -5.54
N LYS A 766 30.17 -32.13 -6.48
CA LYS A 766 31.21 -31.86 -7.49
C LYS A 766 30.88 -30.72 -8.45
N ASP A 767 29.58 -30.44 -8.63
CA ASP A 767 29.10 -29.37 -9.47
C ASP A 767 29.11 -28.00 -8.74
N TYR A 768 29.31 -27.99 -7.44
CA TYR A 768 29.25 -26.82 -6.56
C TYR A 768 27.89 -26.06 -6.61
N GLU A 769 26.81 -26.74 -7.02
CA GLU A 769 25.46 -26.19 -6.99
C GLU A 769 24.65 -26.70 -5.79
N THR A 770 24.87 -27.94 -5.42
CA THR A 770 24.15 -28.63 -4.35
C THR A 770 24.97 -28.68 -3.06
N THR A 771 24.40 -28.25 -1.94
CA THR A 771 25.00 -28.37 -0.61
C THR A 771 24.86 -29.77 -0.06
N LEU A 772 25.85 -30.21 0.72
CA LEU A 772 25.91 -31.50 1.39
C LEU A 772 25.70 -31.32 2.90
N SER A 773 24.84 -32.14 3.47
CA SER A 773 24.66 -32.21 4.94
C SER A 773 25.87 -32.84 5.65
N ASP A 774 26.59 -33.76 4.99
CA ASP A 774 27.88 -34.30 5.45
C ASP A 774 28.96 -33.92 4.44
N PRO A 775 29.89 -33.01 4.82
CA PRO A 775 30.92 -32.51 3.89
C PRO A 775 31.84 -33.60 3.41
N ARG A 776 32.04 -33.66 2.07
CA ARG A 776 32.91 -34.64 1.42
C ARG A 776 34.38 -34.26 1.55
N PHE A 777 35.23 -35.27 1.75
CA PHE A 777 36.67 -35.09 1.78
C PHE A 777 37.28 -35.10 0.39
N ILE A 778 38.07 -34.09 0.08
CA ILE A 778 38.86 -33.99 -1.18
C ILE A 778 40.32 -34.15 -0.82
N ASP A 779 40.98 -35.17 -1.36
CA ASP A 779 42.37 -35.46 -1.15
C ASP A 779 43.22 -34.96 -2.32
N ARG A 780 44.20 -34.11 -2.05
CA ARG A 780 45.21 -33.60 -2.98
C ARG A 780 46.63 -34.10 -2.61
N GLY A 781 46.65 -35.25 -1.94
CA GLY A 781 47.91 -35.91 -1.55
C GLY A 781 48.67 -35.17 -0.45
N GLU A 782 49.98 -35.02 -0.59
CA GLU A 782 50.82 -34.36 0.42
C GLU A 782 50.38 -32.93 0.79
N VAL A 783 49.78 -32.19 -0.16
CA VAL A 783 49.27 -30.84 0.12
C VAL A 783 48.18 -30.90 1.16
N THR A 784 47.20 -31.75 1.00
CA THR A 784 46.06 -31.91 1.91
C THR A 784 46.58 -32.40 3.27
N ALA A 785 47.43 -33.38 3.30
CA ALA A 785 47.99 -33.98 4.51
C ALA A 785 48.78 -32.97 5.35
N ASN A 786 49.57 -32.13 4.71
CA ASN A 786 50.39 -31.12 5.40
C ASN A 786 49.58 -29.90 5.82
N VAL A 787 48.69 -29.40 4.96
CA VAL A 787 47.90 -28.17 5.24
C VAL A 787 46.88 -28.38 6.37
N PHE A 788 46.22 -29.54 6.38
CA PHE A 788 45.19 -29.85 7.35
C PHE A 788 45.69 -30.78 8.49
N ALA A 789 46.99 -30.86 8.70
CA ALA A 789 47.54 -31.57 9.85
C ALA A 789 47.06 -30.94 11.20
N PRO A 790 46.92 -31.72 12.28
CA PRO A 790 46.40 -31.23 13.54
C PRO A 790 47.21 -30.08 14.15
N ASP A 791 48.47 -29.94 13.82
CA ASP A 791 49.44 -28.96 14.34
C ASP A 791 49.77 -27.84 13.32
N SER A 792 49.20 -27.88 12.12
CA SER A 792 49.44 -26.86 11.08
C SER A 792 48.92 -25.49 11.52
N ARG A 793 49.61 -24.45 11.08
CA ARG A 793 49.25 -23.05 11.35
C ARG A 793 48.95 -22.31 10.06
N ILE A 794 47.74 -21.76 10.01
CA ILE A 794 47.22 -21.09 8.85
C ILE A 794 47.18 -19.59 9.11
N LEU A 795 47.69 -18.79 8.19
CA LEU A 795 47.64 -17.34 8.23
C LEU A 795 46.86 -16.83 7.02
N GLU A 796 45.77 -16.10 7.28
CA GLU A 796 45.07 -15.31 6.26
C GLU A 796 45.37 -13.83 6.47
N ILE A 797 45.63 -13.13 5.35
CA ILE A 797 45.91 -11.68 5.33
C ILE A 797 44.76 -10.99 4.58
N ASN A 798 44.23 -9.92 5.17
CA ASN A 798 43.16 -9.08 4.61
C ASN A 798 41.78 -9.80 4.58
N SER A 799 41.49 -10.56 5.61
CA SER A 799 40.15 -11.15 5.77
C SER A 799 39.09 -10.07 5.98
N LYS A 800 37.95 -10.20 5.30
CA LYS A 800 36.77 -9.37 5.48
C LYS A 800 35.59 -10.14 6.11
N SER A 801 35.33 -11.32 5.62
CA SER A 801 34.21 -12.18 6.03
C SER A 801 34.59 -13.29 7.00
N GLY A 802 35.82 -13.75 6.99
CA GLY A 802 36.29 -14.90 7.74
C GLY A 802 35.90 -16.25 7.14
N LEU A 803 35.37 -16.30 5.93
CA LEU A 803 34.91 -17.57 5.31
C LEU A 803 36.07 -18.47 4.85
N TYR A 804 37.19 -17.90 4.39
CA TYR A 804 38.38 -18.70 4.08
C TYR A 804 38.97 -19.39 5.32
N PRO A 805 39.22 -18.66 6.45
CA PRO A 805 39.69 -19.33 7.65
C PRO A 805 38.63 -20.26 8.28
N LEU A 806 37.34 -20.04 8.01
CA LEU A 806 36.28 -20.97 8.44
C LEU A 806 36.42 -22.34 7.77
N TYR A 807 36.67 -22.38 6.44
CA TYR A 807 36.91 -23.64 5.71
C TYR A 807 38.16 -24.35 6.23
N MET A 808 39.24 -23.59 6.45
CA MET A 808 40.50 -24.12 6.92
C MET A 808 40.35 -24.69 8.34
N ALA A 809 39.69 -23.96 9.23
CA ALA A 809 39.42 -24.39 10.58
C ALA A 809 38.56 -25.68 10.62
N TYR A 810 37.55 -25.76 9.77
CA TYR A 810 36.69 -26.94 9.72
C TYR A 810 37.43 -28.18 9.21
N SER A 811 38.26 -28.08 8.21
CA SER A 811 39.05 -29.19 7.69
C SER A 811 40.06 -29.71 8.75
N ILE A 812 40.71 -28.82 9.51
CA ILE A 812 41.58 -29.19 10.61
C ILE A 812 40.78 -29.78 11.79
N TYR A 813 39.62 -29.22 12.09
CA TYR A 813 38.70 -29.73 13.10
C TYR A 813 38.32 -31.19 12.83
N ARG A 814 37.88 -31.50 11.62
CA ARG A 814 37.52 -32.87 11.20
C ARG A 814 38.72 -33.83 11.29
N THR A 815 39.91 -33.34 10.93
CA THR A 815 41.14 -34.12 11.11
C THR A 815 41.44 -34.41 12.60
N ARG A 816 41.26 -33.43 13.49
CA ARG A 816 41.42 -33.62 14.94
C ARG A 816 40.38 -34.56 15.52
N VAL A 817 39.13 -34.44 15.10
CA VAL A 817 38.05 -35.35 15.55
C VAL A 817 38.32 -36.78 15.08
N LYS A 818 38.77 -36.99 13.84
CA LYS A 818 39.13 -38.31 13.32
C LYS A 818 40.29 -38.94 14.05
N ASN A 819 41.24 -38.13 14.51
CA ASN A 819 42.41 -38.58 15.23
C ASN A 819 42.21 -38.61 16.76
N SER A 820 41.03 -38.26 17.25
CA SER A 820 40.72 -38.24 18.69
C SER A 820 40.56 -39.64 19.22
N LEU A 821 41.21 -39.93 20.33
CA LEU A 821 41.06 -41.18 21.08
C LEU A 821 39.75 -41.24 21.88
N PHE A 822 39.02 -40.14 21.98
CA PHE A 822 37.76 -40.01 22.70
C PHE A 822 36.61 -39.87 21.74
N SER A 823 35.50 -40.55 22.02
CA SER A 823 34.27 -40.34 21.27
C SER A 823 33.73 -38.93 21.55
N VAL A 824 33.59 -38.12 20.51
CA VAL A 824 32.90 -36.83 20.59
C VAL A 824 31.41 -37.13 20.63
N SER A 825 30.77 -36.91 21.77
CA SER A 825 29.38 -37.33 22.02
C SER A 825 28.44 -36.15 22.37
N SER A 826 28.98 -34.95 22.54
CA SER A 826 28.18 -33.75 22.87
C SER A 826 28.62 -32.55 22.06
N ILE A 827 27.69 -31.60 21.87
CA ILE A 827 27.94 -30.30 21.22
C ILE A 827 29.06 -29.52 21.99
N GLU A 828 29.12 -29.65 23.29
CA GLU A 828 30.18 -29.01 24.11
C GLU A 828 31.56 -29.58 23.80
N ASP A 829 31.68 -30.87 23.54
CA ASP A 829 32.96 -31.49 23.16
C ASP A 829 33.38 -31.03 21.78
N GLU A 830 32.45 -30.97 20.83
CA GLU A 830 32.67 -30.41 19.47
C GLU A 830 33.18 -28.97 19.57
N GLN A 831 32.48 -28.15 20.33
CA GLN A 831 32.83 -26.72 20.50
C GLN A 831 34.19 -26.55 21.18
N ARG A 832 34.55 -27.41 22.12
CA ARG A 832 35.87 -27.38 22.77
C ARG A 832 36.98 -27.69 21.79
N ILE A 833 36.82 -28.72 20.95
CA ILE A 833 37.79 -29.02 19.90
C ILE A 833 37.87 -27.88 18.87
N TRP A 834 36.72 -27.36 18.47
CA TRP A 834 36.63 -26.22 17.55
C TRP A 834 37.37 -24.98 18.08
N ASP A 835 37.09 -24.58 19.31
CA ASP A 835 37.73 -23.44 19.95
C ASP A 835 39.25 -23.61 20.09
N LYS A 836 39.71 -24.84 20.30
CA LYS A 836 41.13 -25.18 20.31
C LYS A 836 41.75 -25.06 18.93
N VAL A 837 41.07 -25.51 17.86
CA VAL A 837 41.53 -25.34 16.49
C VAL A 837 41.66 -23.86 16.14
N VAL A 838 40.66 -23.07 16.45
CA VAL A 838 40.67 -21.63 16.17
C VAL A 838 41.77 -20.92 16.93
N ALA A 839 42.02 -21.31 18.17
CA ALA A 839 43.05 -20.71 19.02
C ALA A 839 44.49 -21.09 18.68
N GLU A 840 44.71 -22.29 18.14
CA GLU A 840 46.06 -22.85 17.90
C GLU A 840 46.47 -22.85 16.44
N ASN A 841 45.52 -23.04 15.52
CA ASN A 841 45.82 -23.26 14.12
C ASN A 841 45.50 -22.02 13.24
N ILE A 842 44.57 -21.16 13.62
CA ILE A 842 44.06 -20.11 12.74
C ILE A 842 44.56 -18.72 13.19
N PHE A 843 45.23 -18.01 12.28
CA PHE A 843 45.74 -16.66 12.46
C PHE A 843 45.23 -15.78 11.35
N VAL A 844 44.67 -14.60 11.68
CA VAL A 844 44.07 -13.70 10.69
C VAL A 844 44.50 -12.28 10.96
N ILE A 845 44.87 -11.59 9.88
CA ILE A 845 45.15 -10.16 9.89
C ILE A 845 44.06 -9.48 9.04
N CYS A 846 43.35 -8.52 9.64
CA CYS A 846 42.30 -7.75 9.01
C CYS A 846 42.76 -6.30 8.79
N LYS A 847 42.19 -5.63 7.81
CA LYS A 847 42.51 -4.23 7.48
C LYS A 847 41.95 -3.27 8.53
N THR A 848 40.79 -3.53 9.07
CA THR A 848 40.04 -2.62 9.95
C THR A 848 39.51 -3.35 11.19
N PRO A 849 39.15 -2.61 12.26
CA PRO A 849 38.52 -3.20 13.44
C PRO A 849 37.22 -3.96 13.12
N MET A 850 36.39 -3.46 12.22
CA MET A 850 35.14 -4.11 11.83
C MET A 850 35.39 -5.45 11.13
N ALA A 851 36.34 -5.51 10.18
CA ALA A 851 36.70 -6.75 9.50
C ALA A 851 37.24 -7.79 10.51
N LYS A 852 38.00 -7.36 11.52
CA LYS A 852 38.44 -8.21 12.65
C LYS A 852 37.26 -8.75 13.46
N SER A 853 36.30 -7.89 13.78
CA SER A 853 35.10 -8.30 14.53
C SER A 853 34.22 -9.26 13.72
N ILE A 854 33.99 -9.00 12.44
CA ILE A 854 33.26 -9.89 11.54
C ILE A 854 33.94 -11.26 11.49
N THR A 855 35.23 -11.32 11.25
CA THR A 855 36.03 -12.56 11.16
C THR A 855 35.96 -13.35 12.49
N LYS A 856 36.11 -12.67 13.62
CA LYS A 856 35.93 -13.27 14.92
C LYS A 856 34.55 -13.92 15.10
N ARG A 857 33.48 -13.19 14.74
CA ARG A 857 32.12 -13.72 14.83
C ARG A 857 31.87 -14.91 13.90
N THR A 858 32.46 -14.89 12.70
CA THR A 858 32.38 -16.01 11.78
C THR A 858 33.00 -17.27 12.39
N LEU A 859 34.16 -17.13 13.03
CA LEU A 859 34.90 -18.28 13.62
C LEU A 859 34.26 -18.79 14.92
N ILE A 860 33.95 -17.91 15.85
CA ILE A 860 33.51 -18.32 17.22
C ILE A 860 32.15 -17.76 17.64
N GLY A 861 31.47 -16.97 16.81
CA GLY A 861 30.20 -16.32 17.15
C GLY A 861 30.32 -15.29 18.26
N PHE A 862 29.34 -15.28 19.14
CA PHE A 862 29.28 -14.42 20.33
C PHE A 862 29.91 -15.05 21.55
N ARG A 863 30.45 -16.28 21.45
CA ARG A 863 31.08 -17.01 22.55
C ARG A 863 32.40 -16.35 22.95
N LYS A 864 32.79 -16.55 24.21
CA LYS A 864 34.07 -16.10 24.74
C LYS A 864 35.11 -17.19 24.51
N ALA A 865 35.83 -17.14 23.40
CA ALA A 865 36.93 -18.03 23.08
C ALA A 865 38.13 -17.24 22.55
N LYS A 866 39.31 -17.86 22.63
CA LYS A 866 40.54 -17.24 22.11
C LYS A 866 40.56 -17.29 20.57
N VAL A 867 40.78 -16.16 19.96
CA VAL A 867 40.92 -16.02 18.51
C VAL A 867 42.15 -15.17 18.18
N ASN A 868 42.94 -15.60 17.23
CA ASN A 868 44.14 -14.87 16.83
C ASN A 868 43.81 -13.95 15.64
N THR A 869 42.83 -13.08 15.81
CA THR A 869 42.48 -12.04 14.83
C THR A 869 43.08 -10.72 15.26
N ARG A 870 43.79 -10.06 14.33
CA ARG A 870 44.43 -8.76 14.53
C ARG A 870 44.01 -7.84 13.41
N TYR A 871 43.95 -6.53 13.64
CA TYR A 871 43.91 -5.59 12.54
C TYR A 871 45.27 -4.86 12.38
N PHE A 872 45.52 -4.31 11.21
CA PHE A 872 46.87 -3.98 10.81
C PHE A 872 47.58 -2.92 11.67
N GLU A 873 46.88 -1.89 12.14
CA GLU A 873 47.45 -0.85 13.01
C GLU A 873 47.81 -1.38 14.39
N ASP A 874 47.02 -2.27 14.97
CA ASP A 874 47.37 -2.95 16.25
C ASP A 874 48.71 -3.68 16.15
N LEU A 875 48.93 -4.35 15.01
CA LEU A 875 50.15 -5.08 14.76
C LEU A 875 51.36 -4.12 14.61
N ILE A 876 51.19 -3.03 13.88
CA ILE A 876 52.23 -2.00 13.71
C ILE A 876 52.59 -1.37 15.04
N ASN A 877 51.59 -1.04 15.87
CA ASN A 877 51.80 -0.44 17.18
C ASN A 877 52.54 -1.39 18.14
N GLN A 878 52.17 -2.69 18.10
CA GLN A 878 52.90 -3.69 18.88
C GLN A 878 54.34 -3.83 18.43
N ILE A 879 54.59 -3.87 17.11
CA ILE A 879 55.98 -3.95 16.58
C ILE A 879 56.74 -2.70 16.97
N LYS A 880 56.20 -1.52 16.87
CA LYS A 880 56.83 -0.26 17.29
C LYS A 880 57.17 -0.27 18.78
N ASN A 881 56.25 -0.73 19.60
CA ASN A 881 56.49 -0.83 21.05
C ASN A 881 57.53 -1.91 21.43
N CYS A 882 57.55 -3.03 20.72
CA CYS A 882 58.60 -4.04 20.88
C CYS A 882 59.97 -3.54 20.49
N LEU A 883 60.04 -2.76 19.37
CA LEU A 883 61.32 -2.15 18.94
C LEU A 883 61.81 -1.09 19.93
N LEU A 884 60.94 -0.34 20.58
CA LEU A 884 61.31 0.64 21.61
C LEU A 884 61.86 -0.04 22.86
N TYR A 885 61.41 -1.26 23.19
CA TYR A 885 61.94 -2.02 24.35
C TYR A 885 63.19 -2.86 24.08
N THR A 886 63.45 -3.15 22.80
CA THR A 886 64.56 -4.01 22.42
C THR A 886 65.79 -3.26 21.84
N SER A 887 65.70 -1.94 21.64
CA SER A 887 66.80 -1.10 21.15
C SER A 887 67.58 -0.44 22.32
N PRO A 888 68.76 -0.94 22.65
CA PRO A 888 69.50 -0.41 23.81
C PRO A 888 70.24 0.88 23.52
N SER A 889 70.23 1.39 22.30
CA SER A 889 70.98 2.64 21.98
C SER A 889 70.42 3.36 20.75
N PRO A 890 70.34 4.72 20.73
CA PRO A 890 70.00 5.49 19.53
C PRO A 890 70.95 5.33 18.36
N ARG A 891 72.08 4.70 18.52
CA ARG A 891 73.06 4.39 17.47
C ARG A 891 72.69 3.19 16.61
N ASP A 892 71.89 2.24 17.15
CA ASP A 892 71.45 1.08 16.39
C ASP A 892 70.25 1.36 15.49
N MET A 893 69.51 2.44 15.75
CA MET A 893 68.43 2.89 14.91
C MET A 893 68.89 3.57 13.61
N ARG A 894 70.17 3.86 13.42
CA ARG A 894 70.71 4.43 12.15
C ARG A 894 71.18 3.38 11.19
N ARG A 895 71.12 2.09 11.51
CA ARG A 895 71.55 1.00 10.63
C ARG A 895 70.44 0.04 10.19
N SER A 896 69.15 0.27 10.58
CA SER A 896 67.99 -0.47 10.07
C SER A 896 67.11 0.40 9.16
#